data_c06c69db4e113b7efbae9b0408bbae2d
#
_entry.id   c06c69db4e113b7efbae9b0408bbae2d
#
_cell.length_a   1.000
_cell.length_b   1.000
_cell.length_c   1.000
_cell.angle_alpha   90.00
_cell.angle_beta   90.00
_cell.angle_gamma   90.00
#
_symmetry.space_group_name_H-M   'P 1'
#
loop_
_entity.id
_entity.type
_entity.pdbx_description
1 polymer ?
#
loop_
_entity_poly.entity_id
_entity_poly.type
_entity_poly.pdbx_seq_one_letter_code
_entity_poly.pdbx_strand_id
1 'polypeptide(L)'
;MNKKFISTIVALLSLLATSAQTLFTYGKYAVDAKEFLRAYNKNNLQPVVNKGKSVSDYLELFINSRLKIREAYDRKYDTLPQIKSEVETLRAQIIENYVNDPKVINHLQKEAFERSQKDIHVAHIFISFRNAGGVMDTTAARLKKDELLQRLKKGEDFLQVALQLSDDPTIKTTKGELGYITVFTLPYEFENAIYTTPVGKYSSIVISKTGYHLFKNISERKAIGKIKAQQILLATPPGADEIAKKKLAMLADSLYNRITAGDNFNQLATNFSSDYISAATGGTMADIRVGQYDPVFEKALLALPKDGSVSKPFLTAHGWHILKRTSVIPVVTDISNKSNLQELQAKIITDSRSRSSGDFINKLVREKAPLKIYPYNDAAMREMTDSILDQKTMTEAGRKITFTTPLFSIGDAVYTTSTWLTYAIAHHQKEDHSGVKPYEEVKKEFLDFALYNYYRDNLEDFNEEFHNQMMEFKDGNLFFEIMQQEIWNKAQTDSTALIELYEKNKKSYTWNQCADAVLFFCSDEPTAKKVNEEVKKKPADWRKVVDLYSEKVVADSSRYEWSQIPDLLKMTPKPGMITSTLINPNDNTASFAYIIKTYPEPMQRTFNESKGLLISDYQAILEKQWNVELKKKYPVSIDQKVLNDISK
;
A
#
# COMPACT_ATOMS: atom_id res chain seq x y z
N MET A 1 -54.42 37.11 -31.08
CA MET A 1 -53.22 37.86 -31.48
C MET A 1 -52.39 38.00 -30.24
N ASN A 2 -51.20 37.47 -30.03
CA ASN A 2 -50.12 37.02 -30.85
C ASN A 2 -49.37 35.87 -30.13
N LYS A 3 -49.12 34.81 -30.85
CA LYS A 3 -48.10 33.83 -30.64
C LYS A 3 -46.70 34.50 -30.69
N LYS A 4 -45.74 33.92 -29.98
CA LYS A 4 -44.29 34.07 -30.13
C LYS A 4 -43.68 34.57 -28.81
N PHE A 5 -42.72 33.94 -28.17
CA PHE A 5 -41.62 33.08 -28.54
C PHE A 5 -41.22 32.31 -27.25
N ILE A 6 -41.46 31.04 -27.19
CA ILE A 6 -40.74 30.17 -26.28
C ILE A 6 -39.47 29.81 -27.04
N SER A 7 -38.44 30.60 -26.82
CA SER A 7 -37.08 30.28 -27.25
C SER A 7 -36.57 29.15 -26.39
N THR A 8 -36.57 27.96 -26.95
CA THR A 8 -35.97 26.77 -26.42
C THR A 8 -34.44 27.00 -26.37
N ILE A 9 -33.92 27.48 -25.25
CA ILE A 9 -32.52 27.36 -24.92
C ILE A 9 -32.32 25.88 -24.57
N VAL A 10 -32.07 25.07 -25.60
CA VAL A 10 -31.34 23.80 -25.43
C VAL A 10 -29.95 24.21 -25.00
N ALA A 11 -29.77 24.33 -23.70
CA ALA A 11 -28.44 24.31 -23.10
C ALA A 11 -27.85 22.94 -23.48
N LEU A 12 -27.01 22.94 -24.52
CA LEU A 12 -25.98 21.93 -24.70
C LEU A 12 -25.13 21.96 -23.43
N LEU A 13 -25.55 21.19 -22.45
CA LEU A 13 -24.62 20.64 -21.46
C LEU A 13 -23.69 19.74 -22.29
N SER A 14 -22.62 20.34 -22.81
CA SER A 14 -21.42 19.62 -23.14
C SER A 14 -20.96 18.99 -21.82
N LEU A 15 -21.47 17.81 -21.52
CA LEU A 15 -20.76 16.82 -20.75
C LEU A 15 -19.39 16.73 -21.42
N LEU A 16 -18.39 17.36 -20.81
CA LEU A 16 -17.00 16.99 -20.94
C LEU A 16 -16.86 15.60 -20.30
N ALA A 17 -17.53 14.61 -20.91
CA ALA A 17 -17.00 13.28 -20.95
C ALA A 17 -15.63 13.48 -21.61
N THR A 18 -14.54 13.25 -20.89
CA THR A 18 -13.25 12.97 -21.48
C THR A 18 -13.46 11.71 -22.32
N SER A 19 -13.99 11.87 -23.53
CA SER A 19 -14.13 10.79 -24.49
C SER A 19 -12.70 10.31 -24.73
N ALA A 20 -12.43 9.06 -24.37
CA ALA A 20 -11.21 8.39 -24.70
C ALA A 20 -11.01 8.58 -26.21
N GLN A 21 -9.97 9.34 -26.61
CA GLN A 21 -9.73 9.61 -28.03
C GLN A 21 -9.16 8.34 -28.64
N THR A 22 -9.92 7.70 -29.52
CA THR A 22 -9.46 6.52 -30.23
C THR A 22 -8.23 6.87 -31.06
N LEU A 23 -7.11 6.24 -30.75
CA LEU A 23 -5.86 6.41 -31.51
C LEU A 23 -5.85 5.57 -32.78
N PHE A 24 -6.30 4.32 -32.69
CA PHE A 24 -6.44 3.45 -33.84
C PHE A 24 -7.52 2.38 -33.61
N THR A 25 -8.00 1.82 -34.70
CA THR A 25 -8.88 0.65 -34.69
C THR A 25 -8.22 -0.52 -35.41
N TYR A 26 -8.58 -1.76 -35.03
CA TYR A 26 -8.19 -2.98 -35.70
C TYR A 26 -9.39 -3.95 -35.77
N GLY A 27 -9.92 -4.14 -36.97
CA GLY A 27 -11.23 -4.77 -37.13
C GLY A 27 -12.33 -3.98 -36.41
N LYS A 28 -13.04 -4.62 -35.49
CA LYS A 28 -14.10 -3.99 -34.67
C LYS A 28 -13.61 -3.44 -33.31
N TYR A 29 -12.34 -3.55 -33.04
CA TYR A 29 -11.75 -3.15 -31.76
C TYR A 29 -11.09 -1.78 -31.89
N ALA A 30 -11.12 -1.02 -30.79
CA ALA A 30 -10.51 0.30 -30.72
C ALA A 30 -9.50 0.36 -29.57
N VAL A 31 -8.45 1.14 -29.76
CA VAL A 31 -7.45 1.48 -28.74
C VAL A 31 -7.45 2.98 -28.55
N ASP A 32 -7.53 3.43 -27.30
CA ASP A 32 -7.48 4.85 -27.01
C ASP A 32 -6.03 5.36 -26.81
N ALA A 33 -5.88 6.68 -26.93
CA ALA A 33 -4.59 7.33 -26.79
C ALA A 33 -3.99 7.18 -25.37
N LYS A 34 -4.85 7.11 -24.32
CA LYS A 34 -4.41 6.96 -22.93
C LYS A 34 -3.77 5.58 -22.70
N GLU A 35 -4.38 4.53 -23.24
CA GLU A 35 -3.85 3.17 -23.19
C GLU A 35 -2.48 3.08 -23.87
N PHE A 36 -2.37 3.63 -25.09
CA PHE A 36 -1.11 3.68 -25.82
C PHE A 36 -0.03 4.47 -25.08
N LEU A 37 -0.36 5.67 -24.60
CA LEU A 37 0.60 6.53 -23.89
C LEU A 37 1.08 5.89 -22.58
N ARG A 38 0.22 5.14 -21.87
CA ARG A 38 0.64 4.37 -20.68
C ARG A 38 1.71 3.35 -21.05
N ALA A 39 1.50 2.57 -22.08
CA ALA A 39 2.47 1.58 -22.57
C ALA A 39 3.75 2.24 -23.09
N TYR A 40 3.63 3.33 -23.85
CA TYR A 40 4.78 4.09 -24.37
C TYR A 40 5.65 4.64 -23.24
N ASN A 41 5.06 5.32 -22.27
CA ASN A 41 5.79 5.94 -21.15
C ASN A 41 6.46 4.91 -20.23
N LYS A 42 5.84 3.76 -20.04
CA LYS A 42 6.42 2.66 -19.25
C LYS A 42 7.72 2.11 -19.87
N ASN A 43 7.80 2.11 -21.20
CA ASN A 43 8.95 1.59 -21.94
C ASN A 43 10.00 2.66 -22.31
N ASN A 44 9.68 3.96 -22.14
CA ASN A 44 10.55 5.08 -22.48
C ASN A 44 10.76 5.99 -21.26
N LEU A 45 11.55 5.52 -20.29
CA LEU A 45 11.83 6.24 -19.03
C LEU A 45 12.83 7.39 -19.20
N GLN A 46 13.58 7.44 -20.31
CA GLN A 46 14.56 8.49 -20.58
C GLN A 46 14.00 9.55 -21.55
N PRO A 47 14.41 10.82 -21.44
CA PRO A 47 14.02 11.86 -22.38
C PRO A 47 14.40 11.50 -23.81
N VAL A 48 13.46 11.52 -24.74
CA VAL A 48 13.64 11.16 -26.15
C VAL A 48 13.93 12.42 -26.97
N VAL A 49 15.01 12.42 -27.74
CA VAL A 49 15.46 13.57 -28.57
C VAL A 49 14.43 13.94 -29.65
N ASN A 50 13.78 12.93 -30.25
CA ASN A 50 12.71 13.13 -31.26
C ASN A 50 11.48 12.32 -30.86
N LYS A 51 10.60 12.95 -30.08
CA LYS A 51 9.39 12.31 -29.57
C LYS A 51 8.47 11.82 -30.69
N GLY A 52 8.24 12.62 -31.73
CA GLY A 52 7.34 12.24 -32.82
C GLY A 52 7.78 10.96 -33.53
N LYS A 53 9.08 10.83 -33.86
CA LYS A 53 9.62 9.61 -34.44
C LYS A 53 9.51 8.41 -33.48
N SER A 54 9.88 8.60 -32.22
CA SER A 54 9.81 7.55 -31.20
C SER A 54 8.39 7.05 -30.99
N VAL A 55 7.40 7.96 -30.94
CA VAL A 55 5.98 7.61 -30.83
C VAL A 55 5.51 6.82 -32.04
N SER A 56 5.91 7.23 -33.27
CA SER A 56 5.53 6.52 -34.50
C SER A 56 6.14 5.12 -34.59
N ASP A 57 7.44 4.99 -34.28
CA ASP A 57 8.15 3.70 -34.29
C ASP A 57 7.53 2.74 -33.25
N TYR A 58 7.24 3.23 -32.04
CA TYR A 58 6.61 2.45 -31.00
C TYR A 58 5.16 2.08 -31.34
N LEU A 59 4.42 2.96 -32.03
CA LEU A 59 3.03 2.69 -32.43
C LEU A 59 2.94 1.47 -33.36
N GLU A 60 3.88 1.32 -34.28
CA GLU A 60 3.89 0.15 -35.16
C GLU A 60 4.11 -1.15 -34.38
N LEU A 61 5.06 -1.16 -33.44
CA LEU A 61 5.30 -2.30 -32.56
C LEU A 61 4.07 -2.62 -31.69
N PHE A 62 3.46 -1.58 -31.15
CA PHE A 62 2.27 -1.71 -30.31
C PHE A 62 1.07 -2.26 -31.08
N ILE A 63 0.82 -1.77 -32.31
CA ILE A 63 -0.22 -2.31 -33.21
C ILE A 63 0.02 -3.80 -33.46
N ASN A 64 1.24 -4.18 -33.88
CA ASN A 64 1.57 -5.57 -34.18
C ASN A 64 1.37 -6.48 -32.95
N SER A 65 1.71 -6.00 -31.73
CA SER A 65 1.45 -6.70 -30.49
C SER A 65 -0.07 -6.89 -30.24
N ARG A 66 -0.87 -5.81 -30.42
CA ARG A 66 -2.32 -5.88 -30.23
C ARG A 66 -3.00 -6.85 -31.20
N LEU A 67 -2.53 -6.93 -32.45
CA LEU A 67 -3.04 -7.90 -33.41
C LEU A 67 -2.79 -9.34 -32.97
N LYS A 68 -1.61 -9.63 -32.47
CA LYS A 68 -1.21 -10.96 -31.97
C LYS A 68 -2.01 -11.35 -30.71
N ILE A 69 -2.14 -10.44 -29.76
CA ILE A 69 -2.96 -10.64 -28.57
C ILE A 69 -4.42 -10.93 -28.96
N ARG A 70 -4.95 -10.17 -29.93
CA ARG A 70 -6.31 -10.41 -30.44
C ARG A 70 -6.45 -11.80 -31.05
N GLU A 71 -5.47 -12.23 -31.83
CA GLU A 71 -5.44 -13.59 -32.37
C GLU A 71 -5.44 -14.65 -31.29
N ALA A 72 -4.70 -14.42 -30.19
CA ALA A 72 -4.69 -15.33 -29.03
C ALA A 72 -6.08 -15.42 -28.37
N TYR A 73 -6.78 -14.30 -28.20
CA TYR A 73 -8.18 -14.31 -27.74
C TYR A 73 -9.12 -15.05 -28.68
N ASP A 74 -9.00 -14.83 -30.00
CA ASP A 74 -9.85 -15.50 -30.99
C ASP A 74 -9.63 -17.01 -31.03
N ARG A 75 -8.39 -17.45 -30.71
CA ARG A 75 -8.04 -18.88 -30.52
C ARG A 75 -8.34 -19.40 -29.12
N LYS A 76 -8.94 -18.62 -28.25
CA LYS A 76 -9.33 -19.02 -26.88
C LYS A 76 -8.13 -19.35 -25.95
N TYR A 77 -6.95 -18.78 -26.19
CA TYR A 77 -5.80 -18.98 -25.31
C TYR A 77 -6.01 -18.42 -23.90
N ASP A 78 -6.89 -17.42 -23.75
CA ASP A 78 -7.33 -16.90 -22.47
C ASP A 78 -8.09 -17.93 -21.60
N THR A 79 -8.49 -19.06 -22.17
CA THR A 79 -9.14 -20.17 -21.46
C THR A 79 -8.19 -21.27 -21.04
N LEU A 80 -6.92 -21.24 -21.47
CA LEU A 80 -5.91 -22.20 -21.11
C LEU A 80 -5.69 -22.24 -19.59
N PRO A 81 -5.66 -23.45 -18.97
CA PRO A 81 -5.50 -23.59 -17.52
C PRO A 81 -4.26 -22.88 -16.98
N GLN A 82 -3.14 -22.93 -17.71
CA GLN A 82 -1.90 -22.28 -17.34
C GLN A 82 -2.07 -20.75 -17.28
N ILE A 83 -2.64 -20.13 -18.32
CA ILE A 83 -2.87 -18.67 -18.37
C ILE A 83 -3.79 -18.23 -17.22
N LYS A 84 -4.87 -18.98 -16.97
CA LYS A 84 -5.77 -18.71 -15.84
C LYS A 84 -5.04 -18.77 -14.50
N SER A 85 -4.28 -19.84 -14.28
CA SER A 85 -3.53 -20.02 -13.02
C SER A 85 -2.49 -18.92 -12.78
N GLU A 86 -1.78 -18.49 -13.82
CA GLU A 86 -0.80 -17.41 -13.72
C GLU A 86 -1.47 -16.07 -13.39
N VAL A 87 -2.60 -15.76 -14.04
CA VAL A 87 -3.39 -14.54 -13.75
C VAL A 87 -3.96 -14.56 -12.32
N GLU A 88 -4.52 -15.69 -11.87
CA GLU A 88 -5.03 -15.85 -10.51
C GLU A 88 -3.91 -15.76 -9.47
N THR A 89 -2.74 -16.31 -9.75
CA THR A 89 -1.57 -16.23 -8.87
C THR A 89 -1.11 -14.78 -8.71
N LEU A 90 -0.95 -14.04 -9.80
CA LEU A 90 -0.60 -12.63 -9.72
C LEU A 90 -1.67 -11.84 -8.96
N ARG A 91 -2.96 -12.08 -9.29
CA ARG A 91 -4.07 -11.42 -8.62
C ARG A 91 -4.00 -11.59 -7.11
N ALA A 92 -3.79 -12.83 -6.64
CA ALA A 92 -3.65 -13.13 -5.22
C ALA A 92 -2.46 -12.44 -4.56
N GLN A 93 -1.34 -12.27 -5.29
CA GLN A 93 -0.13 -11.61 -4.77
C GLN A 93 -0.29 -10.10 -4.61
N ILE A 94 -1.01 -9.43 -5.53
CA ILE A 94 -1.05 -7.97 -5.56
C ILE A 94 -2.34 -7.36 -5.02
N ILE A 95 -3.42 -8.14 -4.87
CA ILE A 95 -4.76 -7.64 -4.51
C ILE A 95 -4.76 -6.83 -3.21
N GLU A 96 -4.01 -7.26 -2.20
CA GLU A 96 -3.97 -6.58 -0.90
C GLU A 96 -3.40 -5.15 -0.99
N ASN A 97 -2.59 -4.86 -2.01
CA ASN A 97 -2.07 -3.51 -2.26
C ASN A 97 -3.12 -2.54 -2.82
N TYR A 98 -4.24 -3.07 -3.35
CA TYR A 98 -5.27 -2.31 -4.06
C TYR A 98 -6.65 -2.34 -3.38
N VAL A 99 -6.90 -3.33 -2.53
CA VAL A 99 -8.18 -3.46 -1.79
C VAL A 99 -8.44 -2.26 -0.89
N ASN A 100 -7.39 -1.71 -0.28
CA ASN A 100 -7.47 -0.43 0.39
C ASN A 100 -7.36 0.66 -0.67
N ASP A 101 -8.50 1.22 -1.11
CA ASP A 101 -8.53 2.22 -2.19
C ASP A 101 -7.54 3.36 -1.89
N PRO A 102 -6.51 3.56 -2.73
CA PRO A 102 -5.56 4.65 -2.57
C PRO A 102 -6.23 6.02 -2.45
N LYS A 103 -7.41 6.21 -3.05
CA LYS A 103 -8.17 7.47 -2.96
C LYS A 103 -8.69 7.72 -1.54
N VAL A 104 -9.16 6.68 -0.84
CA VAL A 104 -9.61 6.79 0.56
C VAL A 104 -8.41 7.01 1.47
N ILE A 105 -7.36 6.22 1.29
CA ILE A 105 -6.11 6.39 2.05
C ILE A 105 -5.53 7.78 1.82
N ASN A 106 -5.45 8.25 0.59
CA ASN A 106 -4.97 9.59 0.26
C ASN A 106 -5.86 10.70 0.85
N HIS A 107 -7.18 10.51 0.85
CA HIS A 107 -8.10 11.44 1.50
C HIS A 107 -7.87 11.49 3.02
N LEU A 108 -7.79 10.33 3.68
CA LEU A 108 -7.50 10.23 5.11
C LEU A 108 -6.10 10.75 5.46
N GLN A 109 -5.10 10.55 4.60
CA GLN A 109 -3.77 11.13 4.77
C GLN A 109 -3.79 12.65 4.69
N LYS A 110 -4.50 13.20 3.69
CA LYS A 110 -4.67 14.66 3.54
C LYS A 110 -5.39 15.25 4.74
N GLU A 111 -6.49 14.65 5.17
CA GLU A 111 -7.23 15.07 6.35
C GLU A 111 -6.37 15.00 7.61
N ALA A 112 -5.65 13.90 7.83
CA ALA A 112 -4.76 13.75 8.98
C ALA A 112 -3.60 14.77 8.93
N PHE A 113 -3.07 15.05 7.74
CA PHE A 113 -2.07 16.10 7.56
C PHE A 113 -2.64 17.48 7.92
N GLU A 114 -3.81 17.85 7.39
CA GLU A 114 -4.46 19.14 7.69
C GLU A 114 -4.75 19.29 9.20
N ARG A 115 -5.25 18.22 9.84
CA ARG A 115 -5.48 18.19 11.29
C ARG A 115 -4.20 18.27 12.11
N SER A 116 -3.10 17.69 11.61
CA SER A 116 -1.79 17.77 12.29
C SER A 116 -1.21 19.17 12.39
N GLN A 117 -1.74 20.14 11.64
CA GLN A 117 -1.24 21.53 11.62
C GLN A 117 -1.77 22.35 12.80
N LYS A 118 -2.77 21.89 13.53
CA LYS A 118 -3.35 22.60 14.68
C LYS A 118 -3.66 21.69 15.86
N ASP A 119 -3.53 22.21 17.07
CA ASP A 119 -4.00 21.62 18.30
C ASP A 119 -5.29 22.32 18.74
N ILE A 120 -6.25 21.56 19.27
CA ILE A 120 -7.54 22.07 19.72
C ILE A 120 -7.66 21.85 21.23
N HIS A 121 -7.97 22.93 21.99
CA HIS A 121 -8.32 22.86 23.40
C HIS A 121 -9.77 22.45 23.55
N VAL A 122 -10.02 21.31 24.20
CA VAL A 122 -11.31 20.61 24.21
C VAL A 122 -11.85 20.50 25.62
N ALA A 123 -13.17 20.71 25.75
CA ALA A 123 -13.94 20.25 26.89
C ALA A 123 -14.91 19.16 26.46
N HIS A 124 -15.27 18.29 27.39
CA HIS A 124 -16.06 17.09 27.17
C HIS A 124 -17.12 16.86 28.24
N ILE A 125 -18.31 16.43 27.83
CA ILE A 125 -19.35 15.92 28.69
C ILE A 125 -19.65 14.49 28.26
N PHE A 126 -19.58 13.55 29.18
CA PHE A 126 -19.93 12.15 28.99
C PHE A 126 -21.18 11.79 29.77
N ILE A 127 -22.16 11.15 29.14
CA ILE A 127 -23.33 10.60 29.77
C ILE A 127 -23.35 9.09 29.56
N SER A 128 -23.13 8.35 30.61
CA SER A 128 -23.00 6.89 30.56
C SER A 128 -24.34 6.21 30.27
N PHE A 129 -24.32 5.13 29.47
CA PHE A 129 -25.44 4.21 29.33
C PHE A 129 -25.63 3.30 30.57
N ARG A 130 -24.66 3.29 31.49
CA ARG A 130 -24.78 2.53 32.74
C ARG A 130 -25.02 3.49 33.91
N ASN A 131 -25.95 3.12 34.77
CA ASN A 131 -26.18 3.85 36.02
C ASN A 131 -25.05 3.58 37.05
N ALA A 132 -25.10 4.24 38.19
CA ALA A 132 -24.11 4.09 39.27
C ALA A 132 -23.94 2.64 39.76
N GLY A 133 -24.95 1.80 39.60
CA GLY A 133 -24.89 0.37 39.91
C GLY A 133 -24.33 -0.51 38.76
N GLY A 134 -23.87 0.08 37.65
CA GLY A 134 -23.31 -0.63 36.50
C GLY A 134 -24.36 -1.24 35.56
N VAL A 135 -25.65 -1.04 35.84
CA VAL A 135 -26.77 -1.58 35.04
C VAL A 135 -27.03 -0.65 33.84
N MET A 136 -27.28 -1.25 32.67
CA MET A 136 -27.62 -0.52 31.45
C MET A 136 -28.98 0.20 31.60
N ASP A 137 -29.00 1.52 31.45
CA ASP A 137 -30.19 2.37 31.51
C ASP A 137 -30.11 3.48 30.43
N THR A 138 -30.39 3.10 29.21
CA THR A 138 -30.39 4.03 28.07
C THR A 138 -31.51 5.04 28.11
N THR A 139 -32.60 4.76 28.86
CA THR A 139 -33.73 5.69 29.02
C THR A 139 -33.34 6.86 29.93
N ALA A 140 -32.75 6.59 31.08
CA ALA A 140 -32.23 7.64 31.97
C ALA A 140 -31.11 8.45 31.27
N ALA A 141 -30.20 7.78 30.58
CA ALA A 141 -29.16 8.45 29.80
C ALA A 141 -29.73 9.40 28.73
N ARG A 142 -30.80 9.00 28.05
CA ARG A 142 -31.48 9.84 27.04
C ARG A 142 -32.08 11.08 27.69
N LEU A 143 -32.81 10.94 28.82
CA LEU A 143 -33.39 12.06 29.54
C LEU A 143 -32.30 13.06 29.99
N LYS A 144 -31.22 12.54 30.56
CA LYS A 144 -30.05 13.35 30.98
C LYS A 144 -29.40 14.10 29.82
N LYS A 145 -29.26 13.44 28.66
CA LYS A 145 -28.77 14.07 27.40
C LYS A 145 -29.74 15.18 26.92
N ASP A 146 -31.05 14.97 27.02
CA ASP A 146 -32.05 15.97 26.62
C ASP A 146 -32.01 17.19 27.54
N GLU A 147 -31.87 16.98 28.87
CA GLU A 147 -31.64 18.05 29.85
C GLU A 147 -30.37 18.84 29.54
N LEU A 148 -29.23 18.12 29.28
CA LEU A 148 -27.97 18.73 28.89
C LEU A 148 -28.15 19.70 27.70
N LEU A 149 -28.79 19.23 26.63
CA LEU A 149 -28.98 20.04 25.42
C LEU A 149 -29.91 21.23 25.67
N GLN A 150 -30.95 21.09 26.52
CA GLN A 150 -31.83 22.20 26.88
C GLN A 150 -31.08 23.28 27.66
N ARG A 151 -30.25 22.91 28.62
CA ARG A 151 -29.45 23.85 29.41
C ARG A 151 -28.47 24.63 28.58
N LEU A 152 -27.75 23.96 27.69
CA LEU A 152 -26.82 24.61 26.76
C LEU A 152 -27.53 25.54 25.76
N LYS A 153 -28.74 25.16 25.28
CA LYS A 153 -29.56 26.04 24.45
C LYS A 153 -30.03 27.31 25.18
N LYS A 154 -30.22 27.26 26.49
CA LYS A 154 -30.52 28.43 27.31
C LYS A 154 -29.32 29.32 27.59
N GLY A 155 -28.11 28.91 27.14
CA GLY A 155 -26.88 29.68 27.26
C GLY A 155 -26.12 29.43 28.57
N GLU A 156 -26.43 28.36 29.30
CA GLU A 156 -25.65 27.99 30.49
C GLU A 156 -24.20 27.66 30.06
N ASP A 157 -23.26 27.97 30.98
CA ASP A 157 -21.86 27.69 30.71
C ASP A 157 -21.56 26.20 30.58
N PHE A 158 -20.87 25.80 29.55
CA PHE A 158 -20.58 24.40 29.22
C PHE A 158 -19.87 23.67 30.37
N LEU A 159 -18.87 24.29 30.99
CA LEU A 159 -18.10 23.65 32.06
C LEU A 159 -18.92 23.53 33.35
N GLN A 160 -19.81 24.49 33.63
CA GLN A 160 -20.74 24.38 34.76
C GLN A 160 -21.74 23.25 34.58
N VAL A 161 -22.26 23.09 33.35
CA VAL A 161 -23.15 21.98 33.02
C VAL A 161 -22.37 20.65 33.06
N ALA A 162 -21.13 20.63 32.61
CA ALA A 162 -20.27 19.46 32.70
C ALA A 162 -20.07 18.96 34.13
N LEU A 163 -19.77 19.87 35.05
CA LEU A 163 -19.58 19.56 36.48
C LEU A 163 -20.81 18.91 37.12
N GLN A 164 -22.00 19.22 36.61
CA GLN A 164 -23.28 18.75 37.21
C GLN A 164 -23.82 17.51 36.52
N LEU A 165 -23.62 17.36 35.23
CA LEU A 165 -24.25 16.32 34.42
C LEU A 165 -23.29 15.28 33.86
N SER A 166 -21.97 15.52 33.83
CA SER A 166 -21.06 14.54 33.27
C SER A 166 -20.87 13.34 34.20
N ASP A 167 -20.88 12.15 33.62
CA ASP A 167 -20.54 10.88 34.29
C ASP A 167 -19.05 10.54 34.16
N ASP A 168 -18.23 11.45 33.65
CA ASP A 168 -16.80 11.26 33.58
C ASP A 168 -16.19 11.14 34.99
N PRO A 169 -15.51 10.03 35.32
CA PRO A 169 -14.90 9.85 36.63
C PRO A 169 -13.92 10.95 37.02
N THR A 170 -13.30 11.61 36.04
CA THR A 170 -12.31 12.66 36.26
C THR A 170 -12.91 14.07 36.36
N ILE A 171 -14.22 14.20 36.21
CA ILE A 171 -14.93 15.50 36.11
C ILE A 171 -14.62 16.47 37.26
N LYS A 172 -14.45 15.95 38.48
CA LYS A 172 -14.13 16.77 39.66
C LYS A 172 -12.75 17.39 39.60
N THR A 173 -11.81 16.72 38.93
CA THR A 173 -10.43 17.16 38.80
C THR A 173 -10.24 18.03 37.54
N THR A 174 -10.75 17.56 36.40
CA THR A 174 -10.60 18.20 35.11
C THR A 174 -11.60 19.33 34.86
N LYS A 175 -12.71 19.35 35.63
CA LYS A 175 -13.86 20.24 35.40
C LYS A 175 -14.43 20.14 33.97
N GLY A 176 -14.21 19.00 33.32
CA GLY A 176 -14.62 18.74 31.96
C GLY A 176 -13.62 19.16 30.88
N GLU A 177 -12.49 19.74 31.24
CA GLU A 177 -11.44 20.05 30.26
C GLU A 177 -10.57 18.82 30.01
N LEU A 178 -10.38 18.45 28.72
CA LEU A 178 -9.45 17.41 28.30
C LEU A 178 -8.05 17.96 28.01
N GLY A 179 -7.90 19.30 27.97
CA GLY A 179 -6.67 19.93 27.51
C GLY A 179 -6.60 20.04 25.99
N TYR A 180 -5.40 20.18 25.48
CA TYR A 180 -5.17 20.20 24.03
C TYR A 180 -5.12 18.79 23.47
N ILE A 181 -5.69 18.62 22.29
CA ILE A 181 -5.58 17.40 21.48
C ILE A 181 -4.98 17.73 20.13
N THR A 182 -4.40 16.74 19.51
CA THR A 182 -3.95 16.75 18.11
C THR A 182 -4.52 15.53 17.36
N VAL A 183 -4.23 15.42 16.07
CA VAL A 183 -4.66 14.25 15.28
C VAL A 183 -4.16 12.93 15.90
N PHE A 184 -4.99 11.89 15.89
CA PHE A 184 -4.75 10.56 16.50
C PHE A 184 -4.67 10.55 18.04
N THR A 185 -5.12 11.59 18.72
CA THR A 185 -5.20 11.62 20.20
C THR A 185 -6.43 10.89 20.71
N LEU A 186 -7.54 11.00 19.99
CA LEU A 186 -8.84 10.41 20.33
C LEU A 186 -9.34 9.50 19.20
N PRO A 187 -10.29 8.60 19.47
CA PRO A 187 -10.98 7.85 18.44
C PRO A 187 -11.50 8.75 17.31
N TYR A 188 -11.47 8.29 16.08
CA TYR A 188 -11.75 9.09 14.89
C TYR A 188 -13.13 9.77 14.92
N GLU A 189 -14.15 9.10 15.45
CA GLU A 189 -15.50 9.65 15.57
C GLU A 189 -15.53 10.89 16.49
N PHE A 190 -14.74 10.89 17.57
CA PHE A 190 -14.60 12.02 18.49
C PHE A 190 -13.75 13.12 17.86
N GLU A 191 -12.64 12.74 17.22
CA GLU A 191 -11.77 13.66 16.50
C GLU A 191 -12.56 14.41 15.42
N ASN A 192 -13.39 13.71 14.61
CA ASN A 192 -14.27 14.31 13.61
C ASN A 192 -15.21 15.35 14.20
N ALA A 193 -15.88 15.01 15.30
CA ALA A 193 -16.80 15.92 15.97
C ALA A 193 -16.07 17.20 16.46
N ILE A 194 -14.84 17.04 16.97
CA ILE A 194 -14.05 18.15 17.51
C ILE A 194 -13.52 19.04 16.39
N TYR A 195 -12.86 18.46 15.37
CA TYR A 195 -12.22 19.22 14.29
C TYR A 195 -13.23 19.92 13.36
N THR A 196 -14.47 19.45 13.31
CA THR A 196 -15.57 20.09 12.56
C THR A 196 -16.33 21.14 13.39
N THR A 197 -16.06 21.25 14.69
CA THR A 197 -16.72 22.20 15.59
C THR A 197 -15.96 23.53 15.61
N PRO A 198 -16.59 24.66 15.25
CA PRO A 198 -15.94 25.98 15.32
C PRO A 198 -15.54 26.36 16.74
N VAL A 199 -14.49 27.19 16.87
CA VAL A 199 -14.04 27.74 18.16
C VAL A 199 -15.19 28.39 18.94
N GLY A 200 -15.29 28.09 20.23
CA GLY A 200 -16.32 28.57 21.15
C GLY A 200 -17.66 27.83 21.05
N LYS A 201 -17.82 26.91 20.09
CA LYS A 201 -19.04 26.10 19.90
C LYS A 201 -18.87 24.69 20.48
N TYR A 202 -19.99 23.98 20.62
CA TYR A 202 -20.02 22.55 20.95
C TYR A 202 -20.50 21.73 19.75
N SER A 203 -20.08 20.46 19.72
CA SER A 203 -20.38 19.51 18.64
C SER A 203 -21.86 19.07 18.66
N SER A 204 -22.26 18.30 17.66
CA SER A 204 -23.39 17.38 17.81
C SER A 204 -23.05 16.28 18.83
N ILE A 205 -24.10 15.61 19.35
CA ILE A 205 -23.91 14.42 20.21
C ILE A 205 -23.24 13.31 19.39
N VAL A 206 -22.16 12.76 19.92
CA VAL A 206 -21.54 11.54 19.42
C VAL A 206 -21.96 10.37 20.32
N ILE A 207 -22.35 9.28 19.72
CA ILE A 207 -22.80 8.07 20.42
C ILE A 207 -21.69 7.02 20.34
N SER A 208 -21.26 6.51 21.50
CA SER A 208 -20.36 5.37 21.58
C SER A 208 -21.06 4.15 22.16
N LYS A 209 -20.34 3.03 22.28
CA LYS A 209 -20.84 1.84 22.99
C LYS A 209 -21.12 2.09 24.48
N THR A 210 -20.54 3.13 25.09
CA THR A 210 -20.59 3.42 26.51
C THR A 210 -21.53 4.56 26.87
N GLY A 211 -21.90 5.43 25.92
CA GLY A 211 -22.75 6.57 26.23
C GLY A 211 -22.79 7.65 25.16
N TYR A 212 -23.34 8.81 25.58
CA TYR A 212 -23.37 10.03 24.79
C TYR A 212 -22.17 10.91 25.12
N HIS A 213 -21.55 11.48 24.11
CA HIS A 213 -20.42 12.39 24.22
C HIS A 213 -20.75 13.73 23.57
N LEU A 214 -20.38 14.82 24.20
CA LEU A 214 -20.50 16.17 23.68
C LEU A 214 -19.16 16.90 23.88
N PHE A 215 -18.62 17.46 22.84
CA PHE A 215 -17.34 18.16 22.87
C PHE A 215 -17.53 19.65 22.64
N LYS A 216 -16.72 20.48 23.31
CA LYS A 216 -16.64 21.93 23.06
C LYS A 216 -15.22 22.26 22.58
N ASN A 217 -15.12 22.92 21.45
CA ASN A 217 -13.87 23.52 20.98
C ASN A 217 -13.69 24.85 21.72
N ILE A 218 -12.82 24.90 22.74
CA ILE A 218 -12.57 26.10 23.54
C ILE A 218 -11.71 27.09 22.76
N SER A 219 -10.61 26.60 22.17
CA SER A 219 -9.66 27.41 21.40
C SER A 219 -8.80 26.52 20.51
N GLU A 220 -8.19 27.15 19.50
CA GLU A 220 -7.23 26.50 18.60
C GLU A 220 -5.88 27.21 18.65
N ARG A 221 -4.80 26.47 18.40
CA ARG A 221 -3.47 27.02 18.22
C ARG A 221 -2.74 26.28 17.08
N LYS A 222 -1.68 26.87 16.56
CA LYS A 222 -0.75 26.17 15.69
C LYS A 222 -0.16 24.96 16.42
N ALA A 223 -0.12 23.82 15.78
CA ALA A 223 0.40 22.61 16.40
C ALA A 223 1.87 22.75 16.79
N ILE A 224 2.20 22.29 17.99
CA ILE A 224 3.54 22.41 18.57
C ILE A 224 4.47 21.32 18.02
N GLY A 225 3.92 20.19 17.62
CA GLY A 225 4.69 19.04 17.19
C GLY A 225 5.03 18.10 18.34
N LYS A 226 6.25 17.56 18.36
CA LYS A 226 6.73 16.64 19.40
C LYS A 226 7.74 17.37 20.27
N ILE A 227 7.69 17.14 21.58
CA ILE A 227 8.65 17.73 22.53
C ILE A 227 9.51 16.62 23.10
N LYS A 228 10.82 16.82 23.06
CA LYS A 228 11.76 16.00 23.80
C LYS A 228 12.02 16.62 25.15
N ALA A 229 11.87 15.85 26.20
CA ALA A 229 12.05 16.30 27.55
C ALA A 229 12.76 15.25 28.43
N GLN A 230 13.25 15.74 29.55
CA GLN A 230 13.72 14.92 30.65
C GLN A 230 12.84 15.17 31.86
N GLN A 231 12.62 14.16 32.72
CA GLN A 231 11.88 14.31 33.96
C GLN A 231 12.61 13.79 35.18
N ILE A 232 12.30 14.38 36.32
CA ILE A 232 12.49 13.80 37.63
C ILE A 232 11.09 13.63 38.23
N LEU A 233 10.67 12.41 38.51
CA LEU A 233 9.43 12.08 39.19
C LEU A 233 9.73 11.64 40.61
N LEU A 234 9.13 12.30 41.59
CA LEU A 234 9.10 11.84 42.99
C LEU A 234 7.70 11.30 43.25
N ALA A 235 7.51 10.00 43.07
CA ALA A 235 6.21 9.36 43.18
C ALA A 235 5.65 9.48 44.60
N THR A 236 4.34 9.80 44.70
CA THR A 236 3.63 9.79 45.97
C THR A 236 3.05 8.39 46.19
N PRO A 237 3.51 7.62 47.19
CA PRO A 237 2.95 6.31 47.48
C PRO A 237 1.46 6.36 47.81
N PRO A 238 0.68 5.36 47.38
CA PRO A 238 -0.72 5.25 47.82
C PRO A 238 -0.82 5.25 49.34
N GLY A 239 -1.72 6.09 49.90
CA GLY A 239 -1.91 6.19 51.35
C GLY A 239 -0.83 7.02 52.08
N ALA A 240 0.04 7.73 51.37
CA ALA A 240 1.02 8.61 52.00
C ALA A 240 0.34 9.67 52.89
N ASP A 241 0.86 9.80 54.13
CA ASP A 241 0.40 10.82 55.05
C ASP A 241 0.89 12.23 54.66
N GLU A 242 0.36 13.25 55.32
CA GLU A 242 0.70 14.65 55.02
C GLU A 242 2.19 14.98 55.31
N ILE A 243 2.83 14.24 56.24
CA ILE A 243 4.23 14.43 56.57
C ILE A 243 5.09 13.92 55.41
N ALA A 244 4.78 12.73 54.86
CA ALA A 244 5.45 12.14 53.71
C ALA A 244 5.28 13.03 52.46
N LYS A 245 4.06 13.50 52.17
CA LYS A 245 3.78 14.43 51.08
C LYS A 245 4.59 15.73 51.18
N LYS A 246 4.68 16.29 52.40
CA LYS A 246 5.47 17.50 52.65
C LYS A 246 6.97 17.26 52.45
N LYS A 247 7.51 16.11 52.87
CA LYS A 247 8.91 15.73 52.62
C LYS A 247 9.20 15.63 51.13
N LEU A 248 8.31 15.03 50.33
CA LEU A 248 8.46 14.94 48.88
C LEU A 248 8.44 16.33 48.23
N ALA A 249 7.56 17.22 48.67
CA ALA A 249 7.52 18.60 48.19
C ALA A 249 8.86 19.33 48.48
N MET A 250 9.37 19.23 49.71
CA MET A 250 10.67 19.82 50.09
C MET A 250 11.84 19.25 49.31
N LEU A 251 11.80 17.93 49.03
CA LEU A 251 12.81 17.29 48.18
C LEU A 251 12.74 17.81 46.73
N ALA A 252 11.54 17.95 46.16
CA ALA A 252 11.34 18.51 44.85
C ALA A 252 11.89 19.94 44.72
N ASP A 253 11.60 20.81 45.70
CA ASP A 253 12.12 22.16 45.76
C ASP A 253 13.65 22.17 45.90
N SER A 254 14.20 21.29 46.75
CA SER A 254 15.64 21.15 46.91
C SER A 254 16.35 20.75 45.58
N LEU A 255 15.80 19.76 44.89
CA LEU A 255 16.32 19.32 43.58
C LEU A 255 16.24 20.43 42.52
N TYR A 256 15.11 21.16 42.48
CA TYR A 256 14.97 22.31 41.59
C TYR A 256 16.01 23.39 41.86
N ASN A 257 16.24 23.73 43.13
CA ASN A 257 17.26 24.72 43.52
C ASN A 257 18.67 24.26 43.15
N ARG A 258 18.99 22.99 43.31
CA ARG A 258 20.27 22.40 42.87
C ARG A 258 20.46 22.49 41.37
N ILE A 259 19.42 22.15 40.58
CA ILE A 259 19.45 22.25 39.11
C ILE A 259 19.67 23.70 38.68
N THR A 260 18.98 24.67 39.31
CA THR A 260 19.13 26.08 38.99
C THR A 260 20.48 26.65 39.44
N ALA A 261 21.12 26.05 40.44
CA ALA A 261 22.49 26.36 40.87
C ALA A 261 23.56 25.73 39.97
N GLY A 262 23.20 24.87 39.00
CA GLY A 262 24.12 24.30 38.01
C GLY A 262 24.39 22.80 38.14
N ASP A 263 23.75 22.10 39.08
CA ASP A 263 23.89 20.65 39.19
C ASP A 263 23.37 19.96 37.92
N ASN A 264 23.97 18.83 37.60
CA ASN A 264 23.64 18.07 36.41
C ASN A 264 22.28 17.37 36.52
N PHE A 265 21.32 17.78 35.68
CA PHE A 265 19.97 17.23 35.66
C PHE A 265 19.96 15.70 35.51
N ASN A 266 20.80 15.16 34.60
CA ASN A 266 20.84 13.72 34.34
C ASN A 266 21.27 12.92 35.58
N GLN A 267 22.27 13.41 36.30
CA GLN A 267 22.71 12.76 37.54
C GLN A 267 21.63 12.79 38.61
N LEU A 268 20.93 13.93 38.74
CA LEU A 268 19.82 14.05 39.71
C LEU A 268 18.64 13.17 39.33
N ALA A 269 18.32 13.07 38.05
CA ALA A 269 17.29 12.17 37.56
C ALA A 269 17.62 10.69 37.85
N THR A 270 18.85 10.29 37.54
CA THR A 270 19.33 8.91 37.82
C THR A 270 19.29 8.56 39.33
N ASN A 271 19.60 9.54 40.19
CA ASN A 271 19.72 9.28 41.63
C ASN A 271 18.40 9.40 42.39
N PHE A 272 17.46 10.23 41.92
CA PHE A 272 16.27 10.61 42.71
C PHE A 272 14.95 10.31 42.03
N SER A 273 14.93 10.06 40.70
CA SER A 273 13.65 9.83 40.02
C SER A 273 13.06 8.46 40.36
N SER A 274 11.78 8.46 40.68
CA SER A 274 10.98 7.23 40.88
C SER A 274 10.57 6.58 39.56
N ASP A 275 10.71 7.26 38.42
CA ASP A 275 10.52 6.70 37.08
C ASP A 275 11.84 6.02 36.64
N TYR A 276 12.01 4.77 37.02
CA TYR A 276 13.23 4.00 36.77
C TYR A 276 13.58 3.87 35.28
N ILE A 277 12.57 3.91 34.39
CA ILE A 277 12.78 3.78 32.94
C ILE A 277 13.52 5.01 32.42
N SER A 278 13.00 6.21 32.69
CA SER A 278 13.66 7.45 32.26
C SER A 278 14.92 7.74 33.09
N ALA A 279 14.92 7.42 34.40
CA ALA A 279 16.08 7.60 35.27
C ALA A 279 17.33 6.91 34.75
N ALA A 280 17.22 5.69 34.22
CA ALA A 280 18.32 4.93 33.62
C ALA A 280 19.03 5.67 32.48
N THR A 281 18.34 6.60 31.83
CA THR A 281 18.84 7.42 30.73
C THR A 281 18.93 8.91 31.09
N GLY A 282 19.14 9.23 32.38
CA GLY A 282 19.26 10.59 32.88
C GLY A 282 17.96 11.40 32.83
N GLY A 283 16.83 10.73 32.99
CA GLY A 283 15.50 11.32 32.96
C GLY A 283 14.87 11.45 31.55
N THR A 284 15.53 10.93 30.51
CA THR A 284 15.06 11.09 29.12
C THR A 284 13.73 10.37 28.90
N MET A 285 12.74 11.12 28.41
CA MET A 285 11.42 10.61 28.06
C MET A 285 11.33 10.30 26.56
N ALA A 286 10.39 9.43 26.18
CA ALA A 286 9.99 9.28 24.78
C ALA A 286 9.45 10.62 24.22
N ASP A 287 9.43 10.77 22.90
CA ASP A 287 8.88 11.97 22.23
C ASP A 287 7.44 12.22 22.71
N ILE A 288 7.22 13.37 23.33
CA ILE A 288 5.95 13.76 23.93
C ILE A 288 5.10 14.48 22.88
N ARG A 289 3.87 14.03 22.71
CA ARG A 289 2.86 14.65 21.86
C ARG A 289 1.77 15.28 22.70
N VAL A 290 1.11 16.26 22.14
CA VAL A 290 -0.06 16.90 22.75
C VAL A 290 -1.18 15.87 22.98
N GLY A 291 -1.80 15.91 24.17
CA GLY A 291 -2.86 14.99 24.59
C GLY A 291 -2.38 13.62 25.09
N GLN A 292 -1.06 13.44 25.28
CA GLN A 292 -0.47 12.17 25.74
C GLN A 292 -0.37 12.07 27.26
N TYR A 293 -0.24 13.20 27.94
CA TYR A 293 -0.04 13.29 29.38
C TYR A 293 -1.16 14.09 30.05
N ASP A 294 -1.23 14.02 31.39
CA ASP A 294 -2.13 14.80 32.19
C ASP A 294 -2.04 16.30 31.83
N PRO A 295 -3.19 17.04 31.79
CA PRO A 295 -3.20 18.46 31.41
C PRO A 295 -2.29 19.34 32.28
N VAL A 296 -2.08 19.00 33.57
CA VAL A 296 -1.18 19.76 34.47
C VAL A 296 0.28 19.56 34.03
N PHE A 297 0.64 18.32 33.66
CA PHE A 297 1.96 17.97 33.13
C PHE A 297 2.24 18.70 31.81
N GLU A 298 1.29 18.61 30.88
CA GLU A 298 1.45 19.28 29.57
C GLU A 298 1.54 20.80 29.71
N LYS A 299 0.71 21.40 30.57
CA LYS A 299 0.75 22.83 30.84
C LYS A 299 2.12 23.27 31.38
N ALA A 300 2.71 22.49 32.29
CA ALA A 300 4.04 22.78 32.85
C ALA A 300 5.14 22.65 31.78
N LEU A 301 5.07 21.61 30.93
CA LEU A 301 6.03 21.39 29.83
C LEU A 301 5.96 22.49 28.78
N LEU A 302 4.74 22.86 28.38
CA LEU A 302 4.50 23.85 27.33
C LEU A 302 4.79 25.30 27.79
N ALA A 303 4.80 25.57 29.09
CA ALA A 303 5.20 26.84 29.65
C ALA A 303 6.72 27.09 29.62
N LEU A 304 7.53 26.05 29.29
CA LEU A 304 8.98 26.18 29.19
C LEU A 304 9.38 26.97 27.92
N PRO A 305 10.01 28.16 28.06
CA PRO A 305 10.13 29.09 26.95
C PRO A 305 11.13 28.66 25.87
N LYS A 306 12.17 27.89 26.22
CA LYS A 306 13.25 27.50 25.30
C LYS A 306 13.88 26.15 25.73
N ASP A 307 14.63 25.57 24.83
CA ASP A 307 15.39 24.37 25.11
C ASP A 307 16.40 24.61 26.24
N GLY A 308 16.55 23.64 27.11
CA GLY A 308 17.32 23.75 28.35
C GLY A 308 16.52 24.33 29.54
N SER A 309 15.35 24.93 29.33
CA SER A 309 14.52 25.43 30.42
C SER A 309 14.02 24.30 31.32
N VAL A 310 13.95 24.59 32.63
CA VAL A 310 13.50 23.65 33.67
C VAL A 310 12.24 24.19 34.35
N SER A 311 11.23 23.31 34.56
CA SER A 311 10.01 23.68 35.24
C SER A 311 10.25 23.86 36.75
N LYS A 312 9.46 24.71 37.41
CA LYS A 312 9.29 24.59 38.85
C LYS A 312 8.67 23.23 39.17
N PRO A 313 8.89 22.69 40.38
CA PRO A 313 8.20 21.50 40.82
C PRO A 313 6.69 21.68 40.76
N PHE A 314 5.97 20.70 40.26
CA PHE A 314 4.51 20.66 40.20
C PHE A 314 3.97 19.28 40.52
N LEU A 315 2.76 19.21 41.01
CA LEU A 315 2.12 18.00 41.51
C LEU A 315 1.10 17.46 40.49
N THR A 316 1.17 16.16 40.17
CA THR A 316 0.10 15.40 39.51
C THR A 316 -0.40 14.28 40.39
N ALA A 317 -1.33 13.46 39.90
CA ALA A 317 -1.77 12.25 40.59
C ALA A 317 -0.64 11.23 40.84
N HIS A 318 0.46 11.28 40.08
CA HIS A 318 1.60 10.38 40.19
C HIS A 318 2.66 10.86 41.21
N GLY A 319 2.68 12.14 41.54
CA GLY A 319 3.66 12.73 42.45
C GLY A 319 4.20 14.06 41.93
N TRP A 320 5.35 14.50 42.49
CA TRP A 320 6.03 15.73 42.10
C TRP A 320 6.90 15.51 40.89
N HIS A 321 6.78 16.41 39.90
CA HIS A 321 7.56 16.40 38.66
C HIS A 321 8.45 17.64 38.58
N ILE A 322 9.65 17.47 38.00
CA ILE A 322 10.50 18.53 37.49
C ILE A 322 10.83 18.14 36.05
N LEU A 323 10.51 19.02 35.11
CA LEU A 323 10.72 18.79 33.68
C LEU A 323 11.82 19.69 33.15
N LYS A 324 12.60 19.16 32.20
CA LYS A 324 13.55 19.93 31.40
C LYS A 324 13.25 19.70 29.93
N ARG A 325 12.92 20.78 29.19
CA ARG A 325 12.75 20.72 27.74
C ARG A 325 14.11 20.59 27.06
N THR A 326 14.32 19.58 26.22
CA THR A 326 15.59 19.39 25.51
C THR A 326 15.53 19.87 24.07
N SER A 327 14.42 19.61 23.35
CA SER A 327 14.19 20.13 22.00
C SER A 327 12.72 20.06 21.60
N VAL A 328 12.37 20.75 20.53
CA VAL A 328 11.05 20.66 19.87
C VAL A 328 11.26 20.19 18.45
N ILE A 329 10.52 19.16 18.05
CA ILE A 329 10.44 18.67 16.68
C ILE A 329 9.16 19.27 16.08
N PRO A 330 9.26 20.27 15.20
CA PRO A 330 8.08 20.91 14.63
C PRO A 330 7.28 19.94 13.75
N VAL A 331 6.00 20.25 13.55
CA VAL A 331 5.18 19.52 12.58
C VAL A 331 5.70 19.73 11.16
N VAL A 332 5.59 18.70 10.34
CA VAL A 332 5.89 18.79 8.91
C VAL A 332 4.78 19.60 8.24
N THR A 333 5.15 20.69 7.57
CA THR A 333 4.21 21.62 6.89
C THR A 333 4.13 21.40 5.38
N ASP A 334 5.03 20.56 4.83
CA ASP A 334 5.02 20.19 3.41
C ASP A 334 4.20 18.90 3.22
N ILE A 335 3.04 19.03 2.59
CA ILE A 335 2.14 17.90 2.29
C ILE A 335 2.78 16.88 1.32
N SER A 336 3.80 17.29 0.55
CA SER A 336 4.49 16.39 -0.38
C SER A 336 5.60 15.55 0.27
N ASN A 337 5.87 15.75 1.56
CA ASN A 337 6.92 15.04 2.29
C ASN A 337 6.59 13.55 2.42
N LYS A 338 7.30 12.73 1.64
CA LYS A 338 7.06 11.28 1.54
C LYS A 338 7.18 10.54 2.87
N SER A 339 8.16 10.91 3.71
CA SER A 339 8.36 10.25 5.00
C SER A 339 7.19 10.54 5.96
N ASN A 340 6.70 11.78 5.98
CA ASN A 340 5.54 12.14 6.79
C ASN A 340 4.26 11.45 6.29
N LEU A 341 4.06 11.37 4.97
CA LEU A 341 2.92 10.64 4.40
C LEU A 341 2.95 9.14 4.76
N GLN A 342 4.12 8.52 4.75
CA GLN A 342 4.28 7.13 5.18
C GLN A 342 3.99 6.95 6.69
N GLU A 343 4.44 7.89 7.55
CA GLU A 343 4.13 7.88 8.99
C GLU A 343 2.61 8.02 9.22
N LEU A 344 1.94 8.92 8.49
CA LEU A 344 0.50 9.11 8.57
C LEU A 344 -0.25 7.86 8.09
N GLN A 345 0.17 7.26 6.98
CA GLN A 345 -0.44 6.03 6.47
C GLN A 345 -0.35 4.87 7.47
N ALA A 346 0.82 4.67 8.06
CA ALA A 346 1.02 3.63 9.06
C ALA A 346 0.08 3.81 10.28
N LYS A 347 -0.15 5.06 10.71
CA LYS A 347 -1.10 5.37 11.78
C LYS A 347 -2.56 5.16 11.35
N ILE A 348 -2.93 5.59 10.14
CA ILE A 348 -4.28 5.44 9.60
C ILE A 348 -4.70 3.96 9.58
N ILE A 349 -3.80 3.06 9.18
CA ILE A 349 -4.08 1.62 9.09
C ILE A 349 -4.45 1.02 10.46
N THR A 350 -3.84 1.51 11.54
CA THR A 350 -4.07 1.01 12.91
C THR A 350 -5.13 1.80 13.69
N ASP A 351 -5.61 2.91 13.15
CA ASP A 351 -6.58 3.80 13.79
C ASP A 351 -8.03 3.41 13.45
N SER A 352 -8.99 3.84 14.29
CA SER A 352 -10.43 3.61 14.05
C SER A 352 -10.94 4.22 12.73
N ARG A 353 -10.24 5.21 12.16
CA ARG A 353 -10.58 5.79 10.85
C ARG A 353 -10.42 4.82 9.68
N SER A 354 -9.65 3.75 9.83
CA SER A 354 -9.57 2.68 8.82
C SER A 354 -10.94 2.03 8.58
N ARG A 355 -11.85 2.06 9.58
CA ARG A 355 -13.23 1.58 9.45
C ARG A 355 -14.06 2.47 8.51
N SER A 356 -13.72 3.76 8.38
CA SER A 356 -14.40 4.64 7.43
C SER A 356 -14.11 4.26 5.97
N SER A 357 -13.04 3.52 5.71
CA SER A 357 -12.79 2.91 4.40
C SER A 357 -13.84 1.83 4.08
N GLY A 358 -14.28 1.05 5.07
CA GLY A 358 -15.37 0.08 4.93
C GLY A 358 -16.70 0.73 4.56
N ASP A 359 -17.07 1.82 5.21
CA ASP A 359 -18.29 2.59 4.88
C ASP A 359 -18.23 3.18 3.47
N PHE A 360 -17.04 3.65 3.05
CA PHE A 360 -16.82 4.12 1.68
C PHE A 360 -16.95 2.98 0.66
N ILE A 361 -16.31 1.84 0.91
CA ILE A 361 -16.43 0.66 0.05
C ILE A 361 -17.88 0.20 -0.05
N ASN A 362 -18.58 0.12 1.08
CA ASN A 362 -19.99 -0.25 1.13
C ASN A 362 -20.85 0.68 0.28
N LYS A 363 -20.61 1.98 0.34
CA LYS A 363 -21.28 2.97 -0.49
C LYS A 363 -20.94 2.78 -1.97
N LEU A 364 -19.66 2.64 -2.31
CA LEU A 364 -19.18 2.44 -3.68
C LEU A 364 -19.77 1.19 -4.32
N VAL A 365 -19.81 0.08 -3.57
CA VAL A 365 -20.44 -1.16 -4.06
C VAL A 365 -21.92 -0.97 -4.33
N ARG A 366 -22.67 -0.34 -3.40
CA ARG A 366 -24.10 -0.08 -3.56
C ARG A 366 -24.43 0.84 -4.75
N GLU A 367 -23.49 1.75 -5.11
CA GLU A 367 -23.64 2.63 -6.28
C GLU A 367 -23.42 1.89 -7.60
N LYS A 368 -22.52 0.90 -7.64
CA LYS A 368 -22.14 0.17 -8.86
C LYS A 368 -22.85 -1.18 -9.03
N ALA A 369 -23.15 -1.86 -7.93
CA ALA A 369 -23.77 -3.17 -7.90
C ALA A 369 -25.09 -3.11 -7.09
N PRO A 370 -26.25 -3.42 -7.70
CA PRO A 370 -27.53 -3.33 -7.00
C PRO A 370 -27.58 -4.34 -5.85
N LEU A 371 -27.89 -3.85 -4.65
CA LEU A 371 -28.21 -4.66 -3.48
C LEU A 371 -29.72 -4.97 -3.51
N LYS A 372 -30.07 -6.25 -3.58
CA LYS A 372 -31.45 -6.72 -3.53
C LYS A 372 -31.63 -7.59 -2.29
N ILE A 373 -32.56 -7.20 -1.43
CA ILE A 373 -32.94 -8.00 -0.24
C ILE A 373 -34.12 -8.87 -0.61
N TYR A 374 -34.04 -10.16 -0.31
CA TYR A 374 -35.14 -11.10 -0.53
C TYR A 374 -35.99 -11.23 0.73
N PRO A 375 -37.32 -11.44 0.57
CA PRO A 375 -38.17 -11.68 1.73
C PRO A 375 -37.90 -13.07 2.31
N TYR A 376 -37.64 -13.13 3.61
CA TYR A 376 -37.49 -14.37 4.37
C TYR A 376 -38.04 -14.20 5.78
N ASN A 377 -38.29 -15.30 6.47
CA ASN A 377 -38.73 -15.27 7.86
C ASN A 377 -37.50 -15.13 8.79
N ASP A 378 -37.26 -13.92 9.29
CA ASP A 378 -36.12 -13.61 10.13
C ASP A 378 -36.15 -14.36 11.48
N ALA A 379 -37.35 -14.56 12.06
CA ALA A 379 -37.48 -15.34 13.29
C ALA A 379 -37.08 -16.81 13.10
N ALA A 380 -37.47 -17.40 11.94
CA ALA A 380 -37.07 -18.76 11.59
C ALA A 380 -35.55 -18.86 11.34
N MET A 381 -34.96 -17.84 10.72
CA MET A 381 -33.52 -17.76 10.49
C MET A 381 -32.74 -17.65 11.81
N ARG A 382 -33.23 -16.82 12.75
CA ARG A 382 -32.64 -16.71 14.09
C ARG A 382 -32.72 -18.03 14.84
N GLU A 383 -33.88 -18.69 14.82
CA GLU A 383 -34.07 -20.00 15.45
C GLU A 383 -33.15 -21.07 14.86
N MET A 384 -32.96 -21.08 13.53
CA MET A 384 -32.01 -21.98 12.87
C MET A 384 -30.56 -21.66 13.28
N THR A 385 -30.22 -20.38 13.42
CA THR A 385 -28.91 -19.94 13.89
C THR A 385 -28.66 -20.40 15.31
N ASP A 386 -29.60 -20.15 16.23
CA ASP A 386 -29.54 -20.56 17.64
C ASP A 386 -29.46 -22.10 17.78
N SER A 387 -30.16 -22.83 16.89
CA SER A 387 -30.10 -24.30 16.87
C SER A 387 -28.70 -24.82 16.52
N ILE A 388 -28.02 -24.17 15.61
CA ILE A 388 -26.67 -24.58 15.16
C ILE A 388 -25.60 -24.13 16.17
N LEU A 389 -25.69 -22.88 16.66
CA LEU A 389 -24.68 -22.31 17.55
C LEU A 389 -24.80 -22.84 18.99
N ASP A 390 -26.04 -22.95 19.51
CA ASP A 390 -26.32 -23.28 20.91
C ASP A 390 -26.92 -24.67 21.11
N GLN A 391 -27.02 -25.47 20.04
CA GLN A 391 -27.64 -26.82 20.05
C GLN A 391 -29.10 -26.81 20.54
N LYS A 392 -29.85 -25.74 20.27
CA LYS A 392 -31.25 -25.61 20.61
C LYS A 392 -32.15 -26.37 19.61
N THR A 393 -33.26 -26.90 20.07
CA THR A 393 -34.22 -27.61 19.20
C THR A 393 -35.02 -26.60 18.38
N MET A 394 -35.07 -26.81 17.04
CA MET A 394 -35.90 -25.99 16.15
C MET A 394 -37.38 -26.38 16.23
N THR A 395 -38.24 -25.35 16.19
CA THR A 395 -39.68 -25.52 16.01
C THR A 395 -40.03 -25.87 14.55
N GLU A 396 -41.30 -26.18 14.26
CA GLU A 396 -41.77 -26.33 12.89
C GLU A 396 -41.62 -25.06 12.05
N ALA A 397 -41.70 -23.88 12.67
CA ALA A 397 -41.51 -22.60 11.99
C ALA A 397 -40.05 -22.43 11.55
N GLY A 398 -39.10 -22.78 12.41
CA GLY A 398 -37.67 -22.76 12.09
C GLY A 398 -37.28 -23.71 10.97
N ARG A 399 -37.95 -24.87 10.86
CA ARG A 399 -37.70 -25.85 9.79
C ARG A 399 -38.18 -25.41 8.40
N LYS A 400 -38.93 -24.32 8.28
CA LYS A 400 -39.40 -23.79 6.98
C LYS A 400 -38.30 -22.99 6.23
N ILE A 401 -37.23 -22.57 6.92
CA ILE A 401 -36.08 -21.98 6.27
C ILE A 401 -35.07 -23.07 5.88
N THR A 402 -34.44 -22.95 4.75
CA THR A 402 -33.49 -23.93 4.21
C THR A 402 -32.10 -23.31 4.05
N PHE A 403 -31.05 -24.11 3.95
CA PHE A 403 -29.69 -23.62 3.70
C PHE A 403 -29.55 -22.83 2.40
N THR A 404 -30.42 -23.07 1.42
CA THR A 404 -30.42 -22.41 0.11
C THR A 404 -31.35 -21.19 0.05
N THR A 405 -32.07 -20.87 1.14
CA THR A 405 -32.95 -19.68 1.17
C THR A 405 -32.12 -18.42 0.91
N PRO A 406 -32.45 -17.65 -0.15
CA PRO A 406 -31.72 -16.44 -0.45
C PRO A 406 -32.07 -15.32 0.55
N LEU A 407 -31.06 -14.63 1.06
CA LEU A 407 -31.21 -13.51 1.99
C LEU A 407 -31.12 -12.17 1.25
N PHE A 408 -30.05 -12.03 0.47
CA PHE A 408 -29.83 -10.86 -0.40
C PHE A 408 -28.91 -11.23 -1.56
N SER A 409 -28.82 -10.35 -2.56
CA SER A 409 -27.80 -10.38 -3.61
C SER A 409 -27.13 -9.03 -3.77
N ILE A 410 -25.87 -9.07 -4.18
CA ILE A 410 -25.06 -7.91 -4.57
C ILE A 410 -24.63 -8.17 -6.01
N GLY A 411 -25.14 -7.38 -6.98
CA GLY A 411 -25.00 -7.76 -8.37
C GLY A 411 -25.54 -9.18 -8.62
N ASP A 412 -24.72 -10.02 -9.22
CA ASP A 412 -25.06 -11.43 -9.52
C ASP A 412 -24.75 -12.41 -8.37
N ALA A 413 -24.04 -11.96 -7.35
CA ALA A 413 -23.68 -12.80 -6.19
C ALA A 413 -24.86 -12.93 -5.22
N VAL A 414 -25.36 -14.15 -4.99
CA VAL A 414 -26.47 -14.45 -4.07
C VAL A 414 -25.93 -15.00 -2.75
N TYR A 415 -26.33 -14.36 -1.66
CA TYR A 415 -26.00 -14.77 -0.30
C TYR A 415 -27.20 -15.49 0.33
N THR A 416 -26.97 -16.70 0.78
CA THR A 416 -28.01 -17.60 1.29
C THR A 416 -27.89 -17.82 2.79
N THR A 417 -28.85 -18.53 3.38
CA THR A 417 -28.78 -18.95 4.79
C THR A 417 -27.51 -19.77 5.09
N SER A 418 -27.01 -20.57 4.12
CA SER A 418 -25.75 -21.30 4.28
C SER A 418 -24.56 -20.36 4.45
N THR A 419 -24.46 -19.31 3.63
CA THR A 419 -23.38 -18.30 3.73
C THR A 419 -23.46 -17.51 5.04
N TRP A 420 -24.68 -17.19 5.48
CA TRP A 420 -24.91 -16.57 6.78
C TRP A 420 -24.42 -17.46 7.93
N LEU A 421 -24.81 -18.73 7.95
CA LEU A 421 -24.44 -19.66 9.02
C LEU A 421 -22.92 -19.85 9.11
N THR A 422 -22.25 -19.98 7.96
CA THR A 422 -20.78 -20.04 7.92
C THR A 422 -20.16 -18.81 8.56
N TYR A 423 -20.68 -17.62 8.25
CA TYR A 423 -20.23 -16.38 8.84
C TYR A 423 -20.53 -16.31 10.35
N ALA A 424 -21.76 -16.62 10.75
CA ALA A 424 -22.19 -16.55 12.14
C ALA A 424 -21.39 -17.50 13.05
N ILE A 425 -21.12 -18.73 12.59
CA ILE A 425 -20.26 -19.68 13.32
C ILE A 425 -18.88 -19.08 13.61
N ALA A 426 -18.29 -18.42 12.62
CA ALA A 426 -16.95 -17.86 12.75
C ALA A 426 -16.88 -16.56 13.56
N HIS A 427 -17.96 -15.77 13.59
CA HIS A 427 -17.90 -14.36 14.06
C HIS A 427 -18.89 -13.99 15.19
N HIS A 428 -19.73 -14.93 15.69
CA HIS A 428 -20.71 -14.62 16.75
C HIS A 428 -20.06 -14.31 18.11
N GLN A 429 -18.85 -14.78 18.35
CA GLN A 429 -18.09 -14.47 19.56
C GLN A 429 -17.55 -13.04 19.52
N LYS A 430 -17.48 -12.37 20.67
CA LYS A 430 -16.76 -11.11 20.80
C LYS A 430 -15.26 -11.33 20.72
N GLU A 431 -14.53 -10.35 20.15
CA GLU A 431 -13.08 -10.43 19.98
C GLU A 431 -12.32 -10.59 21.31
N ASP A 432 -12.85 -10.02 22.39
CA ASP A 432 -12.30 -10.09 23.76
C ASP A 432 -12.71 -11.36 24.53
N HIS A 433 -13.39 -12.29 23.85
CA HIS A 433 -13.95 -13.53 24.43
C HIS A 433 -14.90 -13.32 25.63
N SER A 434 -15.44 -12.10 25.82
CA SER A 434 -16.34 -11.76 26.93
C SER A 434 -17.78 -12.27 26.75
N GLY A 435 -18.06 -12.97 25.66
CA GLY A 435 -19.37 -13.54 25.35
C GLY A 435 -19.73 -13.46 23.86
N VAL A 436 -21.02 -13.67 23.57
CA VAL A 436 -21.55 -13.65 22.20
C VAL A 436 -22.05 -12.26 21.81
N LYS A 437 -21.97 -11.94 20.53
CA LYS A 437 -22.55 -10.72 19.94
C LYS A 437 -24.07 -10.89 19.80
N PRO A 438 -24.86 -9.80 19.93
CA PRO A 438 -26.27 -9.83 19.55
C PRO A 438 -26.48 -10.26 18.10
N TYR A 439 -27.52 -11.03 17.83
CA TYR A 439 -27.88 -11.52 16.48
C TYR A 439 -27.93 -10.41 15.42
N GLU A 440 -28.55 -9.26 15.74
CA GLU A 440 -28.65 -8.11 14.83
C GLU A 440 -27.29 -7.45 14.52
N GLU A 441 -26.36 -7.49 15.47
CA GLU A 441 -25.00 -7.00 15.28
C GLU A 441 -24.25 -7.91 14.28
N VAL A 442 -24.30 -9.22 14.50
CA VAL A 442 -23.67 -10.21 13.58
C VAL A 442 -24.28 -10.13 12.19
N LYS A 443 -25.60 -9.91 12.09
CA LYS A 443 -26.31 -9.78 10.81
C LYS A 443 -25.89 -8.52 10.04
N LYS A 444 -25.70 -7.41 10.73
CA LYS A 444 -25.15 -6.17 10.13
C LYS A 444 -23.73 -6.40 9.66
N GLU A 445 -22.88 -6.97 10.51
CA GLU A 445 -21.49 -7.28 10.16
C GLU A 445 -21.39 -8.24 8.96
N PHE A 446 -22.33 -9.20 8.83
CA PHE A 446 -22.40 -10.10 7.68
C PHE A 446 -22.68 -9.36 6.37
N LEU A 447 -23.58 -8.39 6.37
CA LEU A 447 -23.83 -7.58 5.17
C LEU A 447 -22.60 -6.74 4.80
N ASP A 448 -21.95 -6.14 5.78
CA ASP A 448 -20.72 -5.36 5.55
C ASP A 448 -19.57 -6.25 5.03
N PHE A 449 -19.42 -7.43 5.58
CA PHE A 449 -18.49 -8.46 5.10
C PHE A 449 -18.79 -8.89 3.65
N ALA A 450 -20.07 -9.10 3.33
CA ALA A 450 -20.48 -9.48 1.98
C ALA A 450 -20.20 -8.38 0.95
N LEU A 451 -20.45 -7.12 1.30
CA LEU A 451 -20.15 -5.96 0.45
C LEU A 451 -18.63 -5.82 0.23
N TYR A 452 -17.83 -5.99 1.29
CA TYR A 452 -16.38 -5.95 1.19
C TYR A 452 -15.82 -7.07 0.32
N ASN A 453 -16.29 -8.31 0.50
CA ASN A 453 -15.84 -9.42 -0.33
C ASN A 453 -16.27 -9.24 -1.80
N TYR A 454 -17.47 -8.76 -2.05
CA TYR A 454 -17.90 -8.44 -3.41
C TYR A 454 -16.97 -7.41 -4.07
N TYR A 455 -16.60 -6.34 -3.35
CA TYR A 455 -15.63 -5.36 -3.81
C TYR A 455 -14.27 -6.00 -4.14
N ARG A 456 -13.76 -6.83 -3.22
CA ARG A 456 -12.48 -7.52 -3.36
C ARG A 456 -12.46 -8.49 -4.54
N ASP A 457 -13.53 -9.27 -4.69
CA ASP A 457 -13.64 -10.29 -5.74
C ASP A 457 -13.83 -9.68 -7.14
N ASN A 458 -14.37 -8.47 -7.20
CA ASN A 458 -14.61 -7.72 -8.45
C ASN A 458 -13.77 -6.44 -8.51
N LEU A 459 -12.58 -6.42 -7.91
CA LEU A 459 -11.77 -5.20 -7.76
C LEU A 459 -11.44 -4.53 -9.09
N GLU A 460 -11.34 -5.29 -10.17
CA GLU A 460 -11.13 -4.83 -11.54
C GLU A 460 -12.20 -3.82 -12.00
N ASP A 461 -13.44 -3.95 -11.52
CA ASP A 461 -14.54 -3.05 -11.85
C ASP A 461 -14.53 -1.77 -11.01
N PHE A 462 -13.84 -1.78 -9.89
CA PHE A 462 -13.81 -0.68 -8.93
C PHE A 462 -12.52 0.13 -8.97
N ASN A 463 -11.40 -0.47 -9.38
CA ASN A 463 -10.07 0.14 -9.39
C ASN A 463 -9.43 0.07 -10.78
N GLU A 464 -9.38 1.22 -11.48
CA GLU A 464 -8.85 1.33 -12.86
C GLU A 464 -7.36 0.91 -12.94
N GLU A 465 -6.55 1.22 -11.92
CA GLU A 465 -5.13 0.88 -11.93
C GLU A 465 -4.93 -0.64 -11.78
N PHE A 466 -5.67 -1.26 -10.86
CA PHE A 466 -5.68 -2.71 -10.70
C PHE A 466 -6.15 -3.42 -11.97
N HIS A 467 -7.29 -2.97 -12.54
CA HIS A 467 -7.80 -3.47 -13.83
C HIS A 467 -6.72 -3.44 -14.91
N ASN A 468 -6.08 -2.29 -15.08
CA ASN A 468 -5.06 -2.10 -16.09
C ASN A 468 -3.86 -3.03 -15.88
N GLN A 469 -3.40 -3.19 -14.64
CA GLN A 469 -2.27 -4.08 -14.31
C GLN A 469 -2.62 -5.54 -14.58
N MET A 470 -3.82 -5.98 -14.21
CA MET A 470 -4.28 -7.35 -14.48
C MET A 470 -4.43 -7.62 -15.98
N MET A 471 -4.97 -6.64 -16.74
CA MET A 471 -5.10 -6.75 -18.19
C MET A 471 -3.74 -6.79 -18.89
N GLU A 472 -2.80 -5.92 -18.50
CA GLU A 472 -1.44 -5.92 -19.06
C GLU A 472 -0.73 -7.26 -18.84
N PHE A 473 -0.88 -7.84 -17.65
CA PHE A 473 -0.28 -9.15 -17.35
C PHE A 473 -0.92 -10.27 -18.15
N LYS A 474 -2.24 -10.31 -18.23
CA LYS A 474 -2.99 -11.30 -19.03
C LYS A 474 -2.62 -11.20 -20.50
N ASP A 475 -2.59 -9.98 -21.05
CA ASP A 475 -2.23 -9.73 -22.44
C ASP A 475 -0.76 -10.10 -22.73
N GLY A 476 0.15 -9.88 -21.76
CA GLY A 476 1.54 -10.31 -21.85
C GLY A 476 1.69 -11.81 -21.95
N ASN A 477 0.98 -12.57 -21.11
CA ASN A 477 0.98 -14.03 -21.16
C ASN A 477 0.37 -14.56 -22.47
N LEU A 478 -0.71 -13.97 -22.94
CA LEU A 478 -1.31 -14.33 -24.23
C LEU A 478 -0.36 -14.05 -25.40
N PHE A 479 0.33 -12.91 -25.37
CA PHE A 479 1.34 -12.56 -26.37
C PHE A 479 2.49 -13.57 -26.36
N PHE A 480 3.02 -13.91 -25.18
CA PHE A 480 4.10 -14.88 -25.04
C PHE A 480 3.70 -16.25 -25.60
N GLU A 481 2.53 -16.76 -25.18
CA GLU A 481 2.03 -18.08 -25.60
C GLU A 481 1.83 -18.15 -27.12
N ILE A 482 1.19 -17.13 -27.71
CA ILE A 482 0.96 -17.15 -29.16
C ILE A 482 2.25 -16.98 -29.96
N MET A 483 3.22 -16.20 -29.47
CA MET A 483 4.54 -16.10 -30.08
C MET A 483 5.30 -17.42 -29.98
N GLN A 484 5.17 -18.12 -28.87
CA GLN A 484 5.79 -19.45 -28.71
C GLN A 484 5.23 -20.44 -29.71
N GLN A 485 3.92 -20.50 -29.89
CA GLN A 485 3.28 -21.45 -30.80
C GLN A 485 3.48 -21.11 -32.27
N GLU A 486 3.35 -19.83 -32.64
CA GLU A 486 3.36 -19.42 -34.04
C GLU A 486 4.75 -19.10 -34.61
N ILE A 487 5.69 -18.70 -33.75
CA ILE A 487 7.00 -18.22 -34.20
C ILE A 487 8.13 -19.10 -33.64
N TRP A 488 8.29 -19.15 -32.31
CA TRP A 488 9.51 -19.68 -31.72
C TRP A 488 9.63 -21.21 -31.89
N ASN A 489 8.55 -21.95 -31.58
CA ASN A 489 8.54 -23.42 -31.76
C ASN A 489 8.70 -23.79 -33.23
N LYS A 490 8.03 -23.09 -34.16
CA LYS A 490 8.16 -23.35 -35.59
C LYS A 490 9.59 -23.10 -36.07
N ALA A 491 10.19 -21.98 -35.67
CA ALA A 491 11.55 -21.65 -36.07
C ALA A 491 12.60 -22.63 -35.51
N GLN A 492 12.36 -23.24 -34.36
CA GLN A 492 13.27 -24.23 -33.78
C GLN A 492 13.14 -25.61 -34.40
N THR A 493 11.95 -26.00 -34.86
CA THR A 493 11.66 -27.35 -35.33
C THR A 493 11.68 -27.54 -36.84
N ASP A 494 11.53 -26.45 -37.62
CA ASP A 494 11.50 -26.51 -39.10
C ASP A 494 12.92 -26.58 -39.70
N SER A 495 13.52 -27.76 -39.56
CA SER A 495 14.89 -28.00 -40.08
C SER A 495 15.01 -27.78 -41.60
N THR A 496 13.93 -28.05 -42.34
CA THR A 496 13.93 -27.88 -43.81
C THR A 496 14.07 -26.42 -44.19
N ALA A 497 13.23 -25.56 -43.60
CA ALA A 497 13.29 -24.11 -43.83
C ALA A 497 14.63 -23.50 -43.38
N LEU A 498 15.20 -23.99 -42.28
CA LEU A 498 16.50 -23.52 -41.79
C LEU A 498 17.64 -23.90 -42.75
N ILE A 499 17.61 -25.11 -43.36
CA ILE A 499 18.60 -25.54 -44.38
C ILE A 499 18.46 -24.68 -45.63
N GLU A 500 17.25 -24.47 -46.13
CA GLU A 500 17.00 -23.63 -47.31
C GLU A 500 17.45 -22.18 -47.06
N LEU A 501 17.16 -21.62 -45.90
CA LEU A 501 17.58 -20.28 -45.50
C LEU A 501 19.10 -20.16 -45.45
N TYR A 502 19.78 -21.19 -44.90
CA TYR A 502 21.25 -21.25 -44.86
C TYR A 502 21.84 -21.25 -46.25
N GLU A 503 21.41 -22.17 -47.14
CA GLU A 503 21.96 -22.27 -48.50
C GLU A 503 21.70 -20.98 -49.31
N LYS A 504 20.53 -20.37 -49.16
CA LYS A 504 20.18 -19.11 -49.83
C LYS A 504 21.04 -17.93 -49.37
N ASN A 505 21.32 -17.86 -48.06
CA ASN A 505 22.00 -16.72 -47.44
C ASN A 505 23.41 -17.08 -46.90
N LYS A 506 24.01 -18.15 -47.39
CA LYS A 506 25.25 -18.72 -46.88
C LYS A 506 26.35 -17.69 -46.65
N LYS A 507 26.51 -16.76 -47.61
CA LYS A 507 27.53 -15.69 -47.57
C LYS A 507 27.33 -14.71 -46.37
N SER A 508 26.17 -14.62 -45.80
CA SER A 508 25.88 -13.76 -44.66
C SER A 508 26.27 -14.40 -43.30
N TYR A 509 26.41 -15.74 -43.29
CA TYR A 509 26.77 -16.47 -42.06
C TYR A 509 28.27 -16.73 -42.05
N THR A 510 29.04 -15.72 -41.70
CA THR A 510 30.50 -15.78 -41.62
C THR A 510 30.98 -15.51 -40.21
N TRP A 511 32.07 -16.16 -39.84
CA TRP A 511 32.87 -15.73 -38.71
C TRP A 511 33.72 -14.53 -39.18
N ASN A 512 33.75 -13.48 -38.39
CA ASN A 512 34.81 -12.48 -38.49
C ASN A 512 36.13 -13.08 -37.96
N GLN A 513 37.07 -12.26 -37.55
CA GLN A 513 38.26 -12.75 -36.87
C GLN A 513 37.82 -13.52 -35.59
N CYS A 514 38.17 -14.79 -35.49
CA CYS A 514 37.72 -15.67 -34.43
C CYS A 514 38.82 -16.58 -33.89
N ALA A 515 38.53 -17.25 -32.80
CA ALA A 515 39.41 -18.23 -32.17
C ALA A 515 38.60 -19.37 -31.54
N ASP A 516 39.13 -20.59 -31.64
CA ASP A 516 38.70 -21.66 -30.76
C ASP A 516 39.30 -21.39 -29.38
N ALA A 517 38.47 -21.20 -28.38
CA ALA A 517 38.88 -20.80 -27.03
C ALA A 517 38.04 -21.48 -25.96
N VAL A 518 38.57 -21.53 -24.76
CA VAL A 518 37.83 -21.88 -23.54
C VAL A 518 37.61 -20.59 -22.76
N LEU A 519 36.35 -20.20 -22.55
CA LEU A 519 35.99 -19.09 -21.69
C LEU A 519 35.72 -19.64 -20.30
N PHE A 520 36.35 -19.04 -19.30
CA PHE A 520 36.13 -19.37 -17.87
C PHE A 520 35.33 -18.26 -17.22
N PHE A 521 34.25 -18.63 -16.56
CA PHE A 521 33.39 -17.75 -15.79
C PHE A 521 33.51 -18.16 -14.32
N CYS A 522 33.98 -17.25 -13.49
CA CYS A 522 34.28 -17.49 -12.07
C CYS A 522 33.37 -16.65 -11.19
N SER A 523 32.95 -17.19 -10.04
CA SER A 523 32.09 -16.53 -9.07
C SER A 523 32.69 -15.25 -8.48
N ASP A 524 34.03 -15.16 -8.45
CA ASP A 524 34.75 -14.04 -7.85
C ASP A 524 36.18 -13.91 -8.43
N GLU A 525 36.79 -12.73 -8.26
CA GLU A 525 38.14 -12.43 -8.73
C GLU A 525 39.23 -13.33 -8.13
N PRO A 526 39.25 -13.62 -6.79
CA PRO A 526 40.23 -14.51 -6.20
C PRO A 526 40.22 -15.91 -6.80
N THR A 527 39.03 -16.45 -7.07
CA THR A 527 38.84 -17.75 -7.74
C THR A 527 39.39 -17.67 -9.17
N ALA A 528 39.02 -16.64 -9.92
CA ALA A 528 39.49 -16.45 -11.29
C ALA A 528 41.02 -16.37 -11.39
N LYS A 529 41.68 -15.66 -10.49
CA LYS A 529 43.14 -15.56 -10.44
C LYS A 529 43.79 -16.92 -10.20
N LYS A 530 43.29 -17.69 -9.24
CA LYS A 530 43.81 -19.04 -8.93
C LYS A 530 43.67 -19.97 -10.13
N VAL A 531 42.46 -20.03 -10.70
CA VAL A 531 42.15 -20.89 -11.86
C VAL A 531 43.00 -20.48 -13.08
N ASN A 532 43.14 -19.17 -13.34
CA ASN A 532 43.98 -18.65 -14.41
C ASN A 532 45.45 -19.08 -14.27
N GLU A 533 46.00 -19.02 -13.05
CA GLU A 533 47.37 -19.48 -12.79
C GLU A 533 47.56 -21.00 -12.94
N GLU A 534 46.55 -21.78 -12.54
CA GLU A 534 46.61 -23.25 -12.71
C GLU A 534 46.49 -23.66 -14.17
N VAL A 535 45.55 -23.01 -14.90
CA VAL A 535 45.41 -23.22 -16.36
C VAL A 535 46.69 -22.80 -17.09
N LYS A 536 47.38 -21.72 -16.69
CA LYS A 536 48.68 -21.33 -17.26
C LYS A 536 49.77 -22.39 -17.11
N LYS A 537 49.76 -23.13 -16.02
CA LYS A 537 50.77 -24.20 -15.77
C LYS A 537 50.56 -25.39 -16.70
N LYS A 538 49.31 -25.80 -16.94
CA LYS A 538 48.96 -26.94 -17.79
C LYS A 538 47.67 -26.65 -18.57
N PRO A 539 47.73 -25.85 -19.66
CA PRO A 539 46.54 -25.44 -20.40
C PRO A 539 45.73 -26.61 -20.98
N ALA A 540 46.38 -27.72 -21.35
CA ALA A 540 45.70 -28.90 -21.88
C ALA A 540 44.80 -29.61 -20.84
N ASP A 541 45.12 -29.47 -19.56
CA ASP A 541 44.37 -30.09 -18.44
C ASP A 541 43.27 -29.19 -17.88
N TRP A 542 42.86 -28.15 -18.59
CA TRP A 542 41.87 -27.15 -18.12
C TRP A 542 40.58 -27.76 -17.56
N ARG A 543 40.13 -28.90 -18.13
CA ARG A 543 38.92 -29.59 -17.61
C ARG A 543 39.11 -30.07 -16.19
N LYS A 544 40.27 -30.64 -15.85
CA LYS A 544 40.58 -31.09 -14.48
C LYS A 544 40.63 -29.91 -13.50
N VAL A 545 41.11 -28.74 -13.98
CA VAL A 545 41.10 -27.53 -13.16
C VAL A 545 39.66 -27.08 -12.90
N VAL A 546 38.79 -27.05 -13.90
CA VAL A 546 37.36 -26.72 -13.73
C VAL A 546 36.69 -27.67 -12.78
N ASP A 547 36.95 -28.99 -12.88
CA ASP A 547 36.35 -30.00 -11.99
C ASP A 547 36.73 -29.78 -10.52
N LEU A 548 37.96 -29.28 -10.23
CA LEU A 548 38.40 -28.94 -8.85
C LEU A 548 37.65 -27.72 -8.26
N TYR A 549 37.09 -26.86 -9.10
CA TYR A 549 36.38 -25.63 -8.71
C TYR A 549 34.91 -25.63 -9.18
N SER A 550 34.30 -26.80 -9.40
CA SER A 550 33.00 -26.98 -10.06
C SER A 550 31.83 -26.15 -9.52
N GLU A 551 31.86 -25.78 -8.22
CA GLU A 551 30.84 -24.91 -7.61
C GLU A 551 31.05 -23.41 -7.91
N LYS A 552 32.25 -23.02 -8.35
CA LYS A 552 32.66 -21.62 -8.51
C LYS A 552 33.11 -21.25 -9.92
N VAL A 553 33.27 -22.24 -10.79
CA VAL A 553 33.79 -22.04 -12.14
C VAL A 553 33.00 -22.82 -13.17
N VAL A 554 32.57 -22.12 -14.19
CA VAL A 554 31.97 -22.70 -15.40
C VAL A 554 32.91 -22.40 -16.57
N ALA A 555 33.14 -23.38 -17.43
CA ALA A 555 33.94 -23.19 -18.64
C ALA A 555 33.17 -23.63 -19.87
N ASP A 556 33.23 -22.80 -20.92
CA ASP A 556 32.66 -23.09 -22.24
C ASP A 556 33.79 -23.11 -23.31
N SER A 557 33.85 -24.21 -24.03
CA SER A 557 34.86 -24.44 -25.06
C SER A 557 34.22 -24.44 -26.44
N SER A 558 34.33 -23.30 -27.12
CA SER A 558 33.68 -23.06 -28.42
C SER A 558 34.54 -22.17 -29.32
N ARG A 559 34.02 -21.88 -30.51
CA ARG A 559 34.56 -20.83 -31.39
C ARG A 559 33.88 -19.50 -31.03
N TYR A 560 34.70 -18.47 -30.84
CA TYR A 560 34.25 -17.12 -30.49
C TYR A 560 34.88 -16.09 -31.44
N GLU A 561 34.13 -15.06 -31.77
CA GLU A 561 34.75 -13.88 -32.39
C GLU A 561 35.65 -13.18 -31.37
N TRP A 562 36.72 -12.53 -31.86
CA TRP A 562 37.66 -11.86 -30.95
C TRP A 562 36.98 -10.85 -30.02
N SER A 563 35.96 -10.19 -30.51
CA SER A 563 35.15 -9.25 -29.72
C SER A 563 34.39 -9.89 -28.53
N GLN A 564 34.18 -11.20 -28.58
CA GLN A 564 33.46 -11.96 -27.53
C GLN A 564 34.40 -12.54 -26.47
N ILE A 565 35.72 -12.47 -26.70
CA ILE A 565 36.73 -13.05 -25.82
C ILE A 565 37.14 -12.01 -24.76
N PRO A 566 37.04 -12.30 -23.46
CA PRO A 566 37.43 -11.38 -22.39
C PRO A 566 38.84 -10.84 -22.57
N ASP A 567 39.02 -9.52 -22.47
CA ASP A 567 40.28 -8.77 -22.52
C ASP A 567 41.16 -8.99 -23.79
N LEU A 568 40.59 -9.55 -24.86
CA LEU A 568 41.35 -9.82 -26.09
C LEU A 568 41.54 -8.58 -26.98
N LEU A 569 40.63 -7.59 -26.94
CA LEU A 569 40.65 -6.40 -27.81
C LEU A 569 41.96 -5.58 -27.75
N LYS A 570 42.72 -5.74 -26.68
CA LYS A 570 44.00 -5.04 -26.44
C LYS A 570 45.23 -5.85 -26.84
N MET A 571 45.06 -7.08 -27.33
CA MET A 571 46.15 -8.02 -27.63
C MET A 571 45.93 -8.75 -28.94
N THR A 572 47.00 -9.07 -29.66
CA THR A 572 46.91 -9.95 -30.82
C THR A 572 46.81 -11.40 -30.34
N PRO A 573 45.71 -12.12 -30.59
CA PRO A 573 45.53 -13.47 -30.11
C PRO A 573 46.53 -14.44 -30.77
N LYS A 574 47.05 -15.35 -29.92
CA LYS A 574 47.95 -16.43 -30.41
C LYS A 574 47.50 -17.75 -29.76
N PRO A 575 47.66 -18.88 -30.47
CA PRO A 575 47.43 -20.19 -29.84
C PRO A 575 48.26 -20.36 -28.57
N GLY A 576 47.67 -20.91 -27.52
CA GLY A 576 48.30 -21.09 -26.23
C GLY A 576 48.21 -19.89 -25.27
N MET A 577 47.70 -18.76 -25.75
CA MET A 577 47.54 -17.54 -24.95
C MET A 577 46.41 -17.68 -23.95
N ILE A 578 46.63 -17.15 -22.75
CA ILE A 578 45.58 -16.99 -21.73
C ILE A 578 45.44 -15.49 -21.47
N THR A 579 44.20 -15.00 -21.54
CA THR A 579 43.88 -13.57 -21.34
C THR A 579 44.00 -13.18 -19.89
N SER A 580 44.08 -11.87 -19.63
CA SER A 580 43.96 -11.35 -18.27
C SER A 580 42.54 -11.57 -17.70
N THR A 581 42.45 -11.61 -16.40
CA THR A 581 41.15 -11.71 -15.73
C THR A 581 40.40 -10.38 -15.85
N LEU A 582 39.20 -10.42 -16.41
CA LEU A 582 38.28 -9.30 -16.53
C LEU A 582 37.22 -9.43 -15.43
N ILE A 583 37.05 -8.36 -14.61
CA ILE A 583 36.09 -8.32 -13.51
C ILE A 583 34.83 -7.58 -13.99
N ASN A 584 33.68 -8.13 -13.68
CA ASN A 584 32.40 -7.45 -13.87
C ASN A 584 32.09 -6.59 -12.61
N PRO A 585 32.08 -5.26 -12.73
CA PRO A 585 31.87 -4.37 -11.57
C PRO A 585 30.45 -4.42 -10.99
N ASN A 586 29.47 -5.02 -11.70
CA ASN A 586 28.09 -5.04 -11.25
C ASN A 586 27.80 -6.18 -10.25
N ASP A 587 28.51 -7.30 -10.38
CA ASP A 587 28.25 -8.51 -9.57
C ASP A 587 29.52 -9.16 -9.02
N ASN A 588 30.71 -8.56 -9.26
CA ASN A 588 32.03 -9.05 -8.88
C ASN A 588 32.40 -10.42 -9.48
N THR A 589 31.68 -10.92 -10.46
CA THR A 589 32.12 -12.10 -11.22
C THR A 589 33.36 -11.77 -12.05
N ALA A 590 34.11 -12.79 -12.42
CA ALA A 590 35.32 -12.58 -13.21
C ALA A 590 35.44 -13.63 -14.29
N SER A 591 35.99 -13.23 -15.44
CA SER A 591 36.18 -14.09 -16.61
C SER A 591 37.55 -13.95 -17.24
N PHE A 592 38.02 -15.00 -17.89
CA PHE A 592 39.22 -15.01 -18.72
C PHE A 592 39.09 -16.09 -19.77
N ALA A 593 40.02 -16.13 -20.73
CA ALA A 593 39.98 -17.10 -21.81
C ALA A 593 41.34 -17.79 -22.04
N TYR A 594 41.29 -19.04 -22.48
CA TYR A 594 42.41 -19.79 -23.02
C TYR A 594 42.19 -19.99 -24.52
N ILE A 595 43.13 -19.48 -25.35
CA ILE A 595 43.08 -19.54 -26.82
C ILE A 595 43.69 -20.83 -27.30
N ILE A 596 42.91 -21.68 -27.95
CA ILE A 596 43.36 -22.96 -28.50
C ILE A 596 43.95 -22.78 -29.93
N LYS A 597 43.17 -22.07 -30.77
CA LYS A 597 43.53 -21.85 -32.18
C LYS A 597 42.95 -20.52 -32.66
N THR A 598 43.64 -19.83 -33.55
CA THR A 598 43.21 -18.53 -34.10
C THR A 598 42.90 -18.61 -35.58
N TYR A 599 41.93 -17.83 -36.02
CA TYR A 599 41.50 -17.68 -37.39
C TYR A 599 41.41 -16.17 -37.69
N PRO A 600 42.50 -15.56 -38.20
CA PRO A 600 42.57 -14.12 -38.39
C PRO A 600 41.77 -13.62 -39.61
N GLU A 601 41.45 -14.51 -40.55
CA GLU A 601 40.66 -14.17 -41.74
C GLU A 601 39.19 -14.59 -41.55
N PRO A 602 38.24 -13.83 -42.08
CA PRO A 602 36.85 -14.22 -42.12
C PRO A 602 36.65 -15.59 -42.78
N MET A 603 35.83 -16.43 -42.17
CA MET A 603 35.56 -17.76 -42.71
C MET A 603 34.06 -18.09 -42.66
N GLN A 604 33.62 -18.96 -43.58
CA GLN A 604 32.25 -19.43 -43.65
C GLN A 604 31.90 -20.24 -42.39
N ARG A 605 30.79 -19.90 -41.74
CA ARG A 605 30.19 -20.75 -40.72
C ARG A 605 29.52 -21.96 -41.35
N THR A 606 29.65 -23.10 -40.74
CA THR A 606 28.85 -24.28 -41.08
C THR A 606 27.38 -24.07 -40.69
N PHE A 607 26.49 -24.92 -41.19
CA PHE A 607 25.07 -24.91 -40.81
C PHE A 607 24.90 -24.98 -39.28
N ASN A 608 25.62 -25.90 -38.62
CA ASN A 608 25.54 -26.05 -37.16
C ASN A 608 26.05 -24.84 -36.41
N GLU A 609 27.13 -24.21 -36.85
CA GLU A 609 27.68 -22.99 -36.27
C GLU A 609 26.75 -21.77 -36.48
N SER A 610 25.91 -21.82 -37.52
CA SER A 610 24.96 -20.77 -37.88
C SER A 610 23.57 -20.98 -37.25
N LYS A 611 23.32 -22.13 -36.63
CA LYS A 611 21.95 -22.54 -36.23
C LYS A 611 21.22 -21.50 -35.36
N GLY A 612 21.90 -20.89 -34.40
CA GLY A 612 21.30 -19.83 -33.57
C GLY A 612 20.92 -18.58 -34.36
N LEU A 613 21.80 -18.15 -35.29
CA LEU A 613 21.53 -17.02 -36.18
C LEU A 613 20.40 -17.33 -37.16
N LEU A 614 20.39 -18.53 -37.72
CA LEU A 614 19.35 -19.00 -38.64
C LEU A 614 17.98 -19.04 -37.96
N ILE A 615 17.89 -19.53 -36.73
CA ILE A 615 16.66 -19.52 -35.96
C ILE A 615 16.15 -18.08 -35.74
N SER A 616 17.04 -17.16 -35.36
CA SER A 616 16.70 -15.74 -35.18
C SER A 616 16.21 -15.10 -36.48
N ASP A 617 16.90 -15.31 -37.58
CA ASP A 617 16.53 -14.76 -38.91
C ASP A 617 15.18 -15.36 -39.37
N TYR A 618 14.99 -16.67 -39.16
CA TYR A 618 13.75 -17.33 -39.54
C TYR A 618 12.56 -16.87 -38.67
N GLN A 619 12.78 -16.63 -37.38
CA GLN A 619 11.77 -16.00 -36.50
C GLN A 619 11.33 -14.63 -37.05
N ALA A 620 12.29 -13.80 -37.46
CA ALA A 620 12.00 -12.49 -38.05
C ALA A 620 11.19 -12.60 -39.37
N ILE A 621 11.52 -13.58 -40.20
CA ILE A 621 10.78 -13.86 -41.45
C ILE A 621 9.35 -14.31 -41.15
N LEU A 622 9.17 -15.28 -40.25
CA LEU A 622 7.86 -15.78 -39.86
C LEU A 622 7.01 -14.66 -39.25
N GLU A 623 7.59 -13.87 -38.35
CA GLU A 623 6.89 -12.77 -37.70
C GLU A 623 6.43 -11.70 -38.71
N LYS A 624 7.30 -11.34 -39.67
CA LYS A 624 6.96 -10.39 -40.73
C LYS A 624 5.81 -10.89 -41.61
N GLN A 625 5.85 -12.15 -42.02
CA GLN A 625 4.79 -12.78 -42.82
C GLN A 625 3.47 -12.79 -42.02
N TRP A 626 3.52 -13.22 -40.78
CA TRP A 626 2.34 -13.30 -39.93
C TRP A 626 1.74 -11.93 -39.61
N ASN A 627 2.56 -10.89 -39.38
CA ASN A 627 2.06 -9.52 -39.21
C ASN A 627 1.26 -9.02 -40.43
N VAL A 628 1.66 -9.42 -41.65
CA VAL A 628 0.92 -9.10 -42.88
C VAL A 628 -0.43 -9.83 -42.91
N GLU A 629 -0.48 -11.09 -42.51
CA GLU A 629 -1.69 -11.88 -42.44
C GLU A 629 -2.65 -11.31 -41.38
N LEU A 630 -2.14 -10.96 -40.20
CA LEU A 630 -2.92 -10.37 -39.12
C LEU A 630 -3.49 -9.00 -39.52
N LYS A 631 -2.73 -8.15 -40.21
CA LYS A 631 -3.22 -6.87 -40.74
C LYS A 631 -4.33 -7.05 -41.79
N LYS A 632 -4.33 -8.15 -42.56
CA LYS A 632 -5.44 -8.51 -43.47
C LYS A 632 -6.68 -8.98 -42.67
N LYS A 633 -6.47 -9.80 -41.63
CA LYS A 633 -7.54 -10.32 -40.79
C LYS A 633 -8.19 -9.23 -39.92
N TYR A 634 -7.40 -8.30 -39.43
CA TYR A 634 -7.79 -7.18 -38.59
C TYR A 634 -7.34 -5.87 -39.22
N PRO A 635 -8.09 -5.29 -40.17
CA PRO A 635 -7.72 -4.05 -40.84
C PRO A 635 -7.49 -2.92 -39.83
N VAL A 636 -6.33 -2.26 -39.93
CA VAL A 636 -5.91 -1.19 -39.02
C VAL A 636 -6.22 0.18 -39.62
N SER A 637 -6.82 1.07 -38.84
CA SER A 637 -7.04 2.48 -39.18
C SER A 637 -6.57 3.37 -38.04
N ILE A 638 -5.64 4.30 -38.34
CA ILE A 638 -5.02 5.22 -37.37
C ILE A 638 -5.66 6.60 -37.51
N ASP A 639 -6.09 7.21 -36.39
CA ASP A 639 -6.48 8.60 -36.36
C ASP A 639 -5.25 9.51 -36.33
N GLN A 640 -4.91 10.08 -37.48
CA GLN A 640 -3.74 10.92 -37.65
C GLN A 640 -3.79 12.20 -36.81
N LYS A 641 -4.97 12.73 -36.50
CA LYS A 641 -5.11 13.91 -35.65
C LYS A 641 -4.69 13.59 -34.23
N VAL A 642 -5.25 12.51 -33.68
CA VAL A 642 -4.90 12.04 -32.33
C VAL A 642 -3.43 11.69 -32.24
N LEU A 643 -2.87 10.98 -33.26
CA LEU A 643 -1.45 10.67 -33.31
C LEU A 643 -0.57 11.92 -33.29
N ASN A 644 -0.90 12.93 -34.08
CA ASN A 644 -0.16 14.19 -34.10
C ASN A 644 -0.22 14.93 -32.77
N ASP A 645 -1.34 14.89 -32.07
CA ASP A 645 -1.50 15.56 -30.77
C ASP A 645 -0.67 14.91 -29.67
N ILE A 646 -0.54 13.58 -29.64
CA ILE A 646 0.27 12.86 -28.65
C ILE A 646 1.77 12.87 -28.98
N SER A 647 2.13 13.19 -30.23
CA SER A 647 3.53 13.23 -30.73
C SER A 647 4.22 14.57 -30.44
N LYS A 648 3.49 15.59 -30.05
CA LYS A 648 4.00 16.88 -29.58
C LYS A 648 4.58 16.72 -28.17
#